data_a45569738eb86a4d84ecbf2af8b83d1a
#
_entry.id   a45569738eb86a4d84ecbf2af8b83d1a
#
_cell.length_a   1.000
_cell.length_b   1.000
_cell.length_c   1.000
_cell.angle_alpha   90.00
_cell.angle_beta   90.00
_cell.angle_gamma   90.00
#
_symmetry.space_group_name_H-M   'P 1'
#
loop_
_entity.id
_entity.type
_entity.pdbx_description
1 polymer ?
#
loop_
_entity_poly.entity_id
_entity_poly.type
_entity_poly.pdbx_seq_one_letter_code
_entity_poly.pdbx_strand_id
1 'polypeptide(L)'
;MNKKILLITSLLAFGVIQSGYKPWDEGMFPLSEIHKLDLKKAGLKIDQNEIYNPNGTSLVDALVNVGGCTGSFVSGEGLIITNHHCAFSAVQLASTPEHDYLTNGFVAKSHEEEIEAKGLTCRITDSYEDVSDKVLGAAAQVEDPASRLQIINNAMKNIALEAEKKDPSIKAEVSEMFIGKTYVLFRYKTIQDVRLVYVPNRQIGEFGGETDNWVWPRHTGDFSFMRAYVAKDGSPAKYSKDNVPYSPKKFLKVNPNGTNEEDFVFILGYPGRTFRHRPAEFIQYQQQFVLPYTSELYDFQNTTMENAGKKNKTTEIKLATRIKRNANVLKNYRGKLQGLKGIDLIGQKKQEDAALAQFINSNVDVKAKYGSLMSDIDNLYKIINGDAQRDLWFSQIYNSTSLLSVSRNINTFKAALDAQPAAQKQAFFDQNVNRLKQSLAANYEAYDLDVDKKIFKRMLTDAAAFNPNQKVTAVNKITSKGTNSNTVIDQFIENSIGLSKLKDESYVMNSLLKSPKSIADYNDGLLLFEQDIAKQITELKPEKDRRDGLLNKLMGDYVNVKEKFMKKDFIPDANSTLRLTYGYVRGYWAADASYMRPYTTVKGILEKGTTGNPDFGYPAQIKALWDAKDFGPYAKKDLNDVPVAFLYNMDTTGGNSGSPIMNAKGELIGVNFDRAYGATINDYAWNESYSRSIGVDIRYVLWVASKIDKADYLIKEMGVKL
;
A
#
# COMPACT_ATOMS: atom_id res chain seq x y z
N MET A 1 -1.76 -8.89 -73.78
CA MET A 1 -1.45 -9.92 -72.80
C MET A 1 -1.57 -9.37 -71.39
N ASN A 2 -2.60 -9.66 -70.83
CA ASN A 2 -2.97 -9.92 -69.44
C ASN A 2 -2.51 -8.99 -68.30
N LYS A 3 -3.34 -7.95 -68.08
CA LYS A 3 -3.39 -7.16 -66.83
C LYS A 3 -4.21 -7.82 -65.71
N LYS A 4 -4.46 -9.16 -65.73
CA LYS A 4 -5.26 -9.90 -64.75
C LYS A 4 -4.50 -10.79 -63.79
N ILE A 5 -3.17 -10.82 -63.81
CA ILE A 5 -2.34 -11.67 -62.94
C ILE A 5 -1.71 -10.88 -61.77
N LEU A 6 -1.79 -9.56 -61.76
CA LEU A 6 -1.18 -8.74 -60.70
C LEU A 6 -2.13 -8.39 -59.53
N LEU A 7 -3.39 -8.87 -59.56
CA LEU A 7 -4.37 -8.58 -58.50
C LEU A 7 -4.66 -9.72 -57.55
N ILE A 8 -4.05 -10.90 -57.76
CA ILE A 8 -4.27 -12.08 -56.90
C ILE A 8 -3.11 -12.30 -55.89
N THR A 9 -1.95 -11.70 -56.14
CA THR A 9 -0.77 -11.81 -55.23
C THR A 9 -0.75 -10.79 -54.11
N SER A 10 -1.58 -9.71 -54.14
CA SER A 10 -1.70 -8.75 -53.06
C SER A 10 -2.79 -9.07 -52.01
N LEU A 11 -3.64 -10.06 -52.25
CA LEU A 11 -4.67 -10.50 -51.27
C LEU A 11 -4.24 -11.68 -50.41
N LEU A 12 -3.11 -12.33 -50.71
CA LEU A 12 -2.57 -13.45 -49.93
C LEU A 12 -1.46 -13.03 -48.92
N ALA A 13 -1.02 -11.77 -48.95
CA ALA A 13 -0.05 -11.24 -48.01
C ALA A 13 -0.66 -10.55 -46.80
N PHE A 14 -1.98 -10.39 -46.71
CA PHE A 14 -2.70 -9.79 -45.57
C PHE A 14 -3.37 -10.81 -44.64
N GLY A 15 -3.17 -12.09 -44.92
CA GLY A 15 -3.88 -13.19 -44.23
C GLY A 15 -3.06 -13.96 -43.20
N VAL A 16 -1.81 -13.59 -42.86
CA VAL A 16 -0.94 -14.43 -42.01
C VAL A 16 -0.22 -13.65 -40.88
N ILE A 17 -0.74 -12.51 -40.43
CA ILE A 17 -0.30 -11.91 -39.16
C ILE A 17 -1.53 -11.62 -38.30
N GLN A 18 -2.30 -12.68 -38.03
CA GLN A 18 -3.21 -12.75 -36.91
C GLN A 18 -3.05 -14.09 -36.18
N SER A 19 -1.80 -14.52 -35.98
CA SER A 19 -1.52 -15.62 -35.07
C SER A 19 -1.17 -15.06 -33.69
N GLY A 20 -2.20 -14.97 -32.84
CA GLY A 20 -2.05 -15.37 -31.48
C GLY A 20 -1.45 -14.40 -30.48
N TYR A 21 -1.64 -13.09 -30.55
CA TYR A 21 -1.66 -12.32 -29.33
C TYR A 21 -3.05 -12.49 -28.71
N LYS A 22 -3.23 -13.48 -27.85
CA LYS A 22 -4.28 -13.41 -26.84
C LYS A 22 -3.92 -12.20 -26.00
N PRO A 23 -4.84 -11.21 -25.85
CA PRO A 23 -4.65 -10.24 -24.81
C PRO A 23 -4.60 -11.02 -23.48
N TRP A 24 -3.48 -10.98 -22.81
CA TRP A 24 -3.36 -11.46 -21.45
C TRP A 24 -4.35 -10.66 -20.63
N ASP A 25 -5.17 -11.35 -19.83
CA ASP A 25 -6.18 -10.67 -19.05
C ASP A 25 -5.47 -9.84 -17.98
N GLU A 26 -5.27 -8.56 -18.27
CA GLU A 26 -4.84 -7.55 -17.28
C GLU A 26 -5.83 -7.59 -16.13
N GLY A 27 -5.35 -7.73 -14.89
CA GLY A 27 -6.18 -7.43 -13.78
C GLY A 27 -5.93 -8.21 -12.49
N MET A 28 -6.45 -7.59 -11.44
CA MET A 28 -6.62 -8.14 -10.11
C MET A 28 -8.12 -8.42 -9.94
N PHE A 29 -8.53 -9.66 -10.23
CA PHE A 29 -9.91 -10.05 -10.37
C PHE A 29 -10.63 -10.15 -9.03
N PRO A 30 -11.79 -9.47 -8.84
CA PRO A 30 -12.65 -9.70 -7.68
C PRO A 30 -13.10 -11.16 -7.59
N LEU A 31 -13.46 -11.60 -6.39
CA LEU A 31 -13.94 -12.98 -6.17
C LEU A 31 -15.16 -13.31 -7.05
N SER A 32 -16.03 -12.34 -7.30
CA SER A 32 -17.20 -12.48 -8.18
C SER A 32 -16.87 -12.80 -9.65
N GLU A 33 -15.65 -12.46 -10.10
CA GLU A 33 -15.23 -12.62 -11.49
C GLU A 33 -14.48 -13.94 -11.74
N ILE A 34 -14.03 -14.64 -10.67
CA ILE A 34 -13.18 -15.84 -10.79
C ILE A 34 -13.82 -16.90 -11.69
N HIS A 35 -15.13 -17.13 -11.55
CA HIS A 35 -15.84 -18.16 -12.35
C HIS A 35 -16.04 -17.78 -13.81
N LYS A 36 -15.83 -16.53 -14.20
CA LYS A 36 -15.87 -16.07 -15.59
C LYS A 36 -14.55 -16.26 -16.32
N LEU A 37 -13.46 -16.56 -15.59
CA LEU A 37 -12.13 -16.75 -16.16
C LEU A 37 -11.93 -18.17 -16.67
N ASP A 38 -11.25 -18.34 -17.81
CA ASP A 38 -10.84 -19.66 -18.32
C ASP A 38 -9.48 -20.07 -17.73
N LEU A 39 -9.43 -20.23 -16.39
CA LEU A 39 -8.20 -20.58 -15.68
C LEU A 39 -7.65 -21.96 -16.06
N LYS A 40 -8.52 -22.90 -16.46
CA LYS A 40 -8.07 -24.22 -16.95
C LYS A 40 -7.25 -24.09 -18.22
N LYS A 41 -7.69 -23.27 -19.17
CA LYS A 41 -6.95 -22.98 -20.40
C LYS A 41 -5.66 -22.20 -20.12
N ALA A 42 -5.63 -21.38 -19.07
CA ALA A 42 -4.43 -20.69 -18.62
C ALA A 42 -3.40 -21.63 -17.99
N GLY A 43 -3.82 -22.79 -17.46
CA GLY A 43 -2.91 -23.79 -16.88
C GLY A 43 -3.28 -24.29 -15.47
N LEU A 44 -4.38 -23.82 -14.89
CA LEU A 44 -4.86 -24.27 -13.58
C LEU A 44 -5.25 -25.77 -13.63
N LYS A 45 -4.82 -26.53 -12.60
CA LYS A 45 -5.02 -27.99 -12.50
C LYS A 45 -6.00 -28.40 -11.41
N ILE A 46 -6.56 -27.45 -10.67
CA ILE A 46 -7.62 -27.66 -9.69
C ILE A 46 -8.93 -27.05 -10.19
N ASP A 47 -10.05 -27.35 -9.53
CA ASP A 47 -11.31 -26.72 -9.83
C ASP A 47 -11.32 -25.25 -9.34
N GLN A 48 -12.00 -24.36 -10.06
CA GLN A 48 -12.13 -22.95 -9.66
C GLN A 48 -12.86 -22.78 -8.32
N ASN A 49 -13.75 -23.71 -7.95
CA ASN A 49 -14.38 -23.76 -6.64
C ASN A 49 -13.39 -24.06 -5.51
N GLU A 50 -12.24 -24.68 -5.80
CA GLU A 50 -11.17 -24.82 -4.80
C GLU A 50 -10.47 -23.49 -4.52
N ILE A 51 -10.44 -22.57 -5.50
CA ILE A 51 -9.92 -21.22 -5.30
C ILE A 51 -10.91 -20.39 -4.48
N TYR A 52 -12.18 -20.34 -4.94
CA TYR A 52 -13.25 -19.62 -4.27
C TYR A 52 -14.58 -20.35 -4.40
N ASN A 53 -15.20 -20.65 -3.27
CA ASN A 53 -16.52 -21.27 -3.15
C ASN A 53 -17.40 -20.49 -2.19
N PRO A 54 -18.41 -19.74 -2.65
CA PRO A 54 -19.29 -18.96 -1.78
C PRO A 54 -20.09 -19.81 -0.78
N ASN A 55 -20.24 -21.13 -1.07
CA ASN A 55 -21.04 -22.05 -0.26
C ASN A 55 -20.19 -23.10 0.49
N GLY A 56 -18.85 -22.97 0.49
CA GLY A 56 -17.97 -23.96 1.11
C GLY A 56 -16.56 -23.43 1.36
N THR A 57 -15.72 -24.29 1.92
CA THR A 57 -14.31 -23.96 2.19
C THR A 57 -13.49 -24.00 0.89
N SER A 58 -12.63 -23.02 0.73
CA SER A 58 -11.76 -22.84 -0.45
C SER A 58 -10.43 -22.20 -0.07
N LEU A 59 -9.52 -21.98 -1.04
CA LEU A 59 -8.21 -21.37 -0.78
C LEU A 59 -8.30 -19.96 -0.20
N VAL A 60 -9.36 -19.19 -0.49
CA VAL A 60 -9.55 -17.84 0.09
C VAL A 60 -9.69 -17.88 1.62
N ASP A 61 -10.15 -18.98 2.20
CA ASP A 61 -10.24 -19.14 3.66
C ASP A 61 -8.88 -19.28 4.35
N ALA A 62 -7.82 -19.51 3.58
CA ALA A 62 -6.44 -19.50 4.08
C ALA A 62 -5.80 -18.11 4.07
N LEU A 63 -6.45 -17.08 3.52
CA LEU A 63 -5.88 -15.75 3.34
C LEU A 63 -6.25 -14.82 4.49
N VAL A 64 -5.28 -14.00 4.89
CA VAL A 64 -5.47 -12.96 5.91
C VAL A 64 -4.89 -11.63 5.43
N ASN A 65 -5.56 -10.54 5.76
CA ASN A 65 -4.97 -9.20 5.70
C ASN A 65 -4.24 -8.94 7.03
N VAL A 66 -2.95 -8.65 6.96
CA VAL A 66 -2.08 -8.41 8.11
C VAL A 66 -1.58 -6.98 8.05
N GLY A 67 -2.21 -6.04 8.77
CA GLY A 67 -1.77 -4.66 8.85
C GLY A 67 -1.69 -3.93 7.48
N GLY A 68 -2.52 -4.33 6.50
CA GLY A 68 -2.49 -3.77 5.14
C GLY A 68 -1.64 -4.57 4.13
N CYS A 69 -0.86 -5.55 4.60
CA CYS A 69 -0.26 -6.60 3.80
C CYS A 69 -1.20 -7.81 3.66
N THR A 70 -0.79 -8.77 2.86
CA THR A 70 -1.40 -10.11 2.79
C THR A 70 -0.56 -11.11 3.59
N GLY A 71 -1.18 -12.12 4.13
CA GLY A 71 -0.56 -13.32 4.69
C GLY A 71 -1.40 -14.53 4.35
N SER A 72 -0.88 -15.73 4.63
CA SER A 72 -1.63 -16.96 4.47
C SER A 72 -1.34 -17.95 5.57
N PHE A 73 -2.37 -18.65 6.04
CA PHE A 73 -2.21 -19.78 6.96
C PHE A 73 -1.49 -20.93 6.26
N VAL A 74 -0.48 -21.48 6.93
CA VAL A 74 0.34 -22.60 6.43
C VAL A 74 0.34 -23.79 7.39
N SER A 75 -0.44 -23.73 8.48
CA SER A 75 -0.69 -24.85 9.40
C SER A 75 -2.10 -24.81 9.98
N GLY A 76 -2.54 -25.91 10.58
CA GLY A 76 -3.80 -25.98 11.32
C GLY A 76 -3.79 -25.27 12.67
N GLU A 77 -2.63 -24.78 13.13
CA GLU A 77 -2.42 -24.06 14.39
C GLU A 77 -2.18 -22.56 14.18
N GLY A 78 -2.77 -21.98 13.13
CA GLY A 78 -2.80 -20.54 12.92
C GLY A 78 -1.46 -19.91 12.51
N LEU A 79 -0.48 -20.72 12.07
CA LEU A 79 0.80 -20.21 11.56
C LEU A 79 0.58 -19.48 10.23
N ILE A 80 1.04 -18.24 10.16
CA ILE A 80 0.91 -17.33 9.01
C ILE A 80 2.28 -17.05 8.42
N ILE A 81 2.44 -17.22 7.12
CA ILE A 81 3.59 -16.70 6.37
C ILE A 81 3.23 -15.34 5.75
N THR A 82 4.14 -14.37 5.86
CA THR A 82 4.05 -13.03 5.25
C THR A 82 5.44 -12.49 4.98
N ASN A 83 5.59 -11.21 4.60
CA ASN A 83 6.90 -10.62 4.40
C ASN A 83 7.57 -10.13 5.70
N HIS A 84 8.90 -10.05 5.67
CA HIS A 84 9.70 -9.41 6.72
C HIS A 84 9.32 -7.93 6.87
N HIS A 85 9.20 -7.18 5.76
CA HIS A 85 8.83 -5.78 5.82
C HIS A 85 7.41 -5.53 6.38
N CYS A 86 6.49 -6.50 6.26
CA CYS A 86 5.17 -6.44 6.87
C CYS A 86 5.22 -6.63 8.41
N ALA A 87 6.19 -7.40 8.89
CA ALA A 87 6.45 -7.61 10.32
C ALA A 87 7.28 -6.48 10.96
N PHE A 88 7.96 -5.67 10.16
CA PHE A 88 9.03 -4.75 10.58
C PHE A 88 8.67 -3.89 11.79
N SER A 89 7.51 -3.22 11.76
CA SER A 89 7.09 -2.35 12.87
C SER A 89 6.86 -3.11 14.16
N ALA A 90 6.28 -4.32 14.09
CA ALA A 90 6.07 -5.16 15.27
C ALA A 90 7.40 -5.67 15.84
N VAL A 91 8.35 -6.05 14.97
CA VAL A 91 9.70 -6.48 15.35
C VAL A 91 10.45 -5.32 16.01
N GLN A 92 10.35 -4.10 15.47
CA GLN A 92 10.96 -2.91 16.05
C GLN A 92 10.41 -2.62 17.46
N LEU A 93 9.07 -2.70 17.63
CA LEU A 93 8.43 -2.48 18.93
C LEU A 93 8.73 -3.58 19.95
N ALA A 94 9.09 -4.78 19.51
CA ALA A 94 9.52 -5.88 20.37
C ALA A 94 11.01 -5.82 20.72
N SER A 95 11.81 -5.07 19.93
CA SER A 95 13.27 -4.98 20.12
C SER A 95 13.64 -4.07 21.29
N THR A 96 14.65 -4.48 22.04
CA THR A 96 15.29 -3.69 23.11
C THR A 96 16.80 -3.70 22.90
N PRO A 97 17.59 -2.85 23.60
CA PRO A 97 19.05 -2.93 23.53
C PRO A 97 19.63 -4.29 23.89
N GLU A 98 18.97 -5.04 24.79
CA GLU A 98 19.37 -6.40 25.20
C GLU A 98 18.89 -7.48 24.22
N HIS A 99 17.83 -7.20 23.49
CA HIS A 99 17.18 -8.11 22.54
C HIS A 99 16.91 -7.41 21.22
N ASP A 100 17.96 -7.19 20.42
CA ASP A 100 17.84 -6.55 19.09
C ASP A 100 17.33 -7.55 18.04
N TYR A 101 16.04 -7.84 18.10
CA TYR A 101 15.36 -8.73 17.13
C TYR A 101 15.33 -8.14 15.73
N LEU A 102 15.40 -6.80 15.61
CA LEU A 102 15.41 -6.13 14.31
C LEU A 102 16.68 -6.46 13.52
N THR A 103 17.84 -6.49 14.19
CA THR A 103 19.13 -6.80 13.57
C THR A 103 19.38 -8.30 13.48
N ASN A 104 19.16 -9.01 14.59
CA ASN A 104 19.59 -10.40 14.75
C ASN A 104 18.55 -11.43 14.30
N GLY A 105 17.30 -10.99 14.09
CA GLY A 105 16.18 -11.89 13.88
C GLY A 105 15.63 -12.47 15.18
N PHE A 106 14.60 -13.30 15.07
CA PHE A 106 13.91 -13.95 16.18
C PHE A 106 13.40 -15.34 15.78
N VAL A 107 13.55 -16.31 16.65
CA VAL A 107 13.03 -17.68 16.48
C VAL A 107 12.44 -18.12 17.81
N ALA A 108 11.12 -18.23 17.93
CA ALA A 108 10.45 -18.83 19.07
C ALA A 108 10.62 -20.36 19.02
N LYS A 109 10.98 -20.98 20.11
CA LYS A 109 11.16 -22.45 20.20
C LYS A 109 9.91 -23.16 20.71
N SER A 110 8.97 -22.40 21.26
CA SER A 110 7.67 -22.88 21.72
C SER A 110 6.63 -21.76 21.62
N HIS A 111 5.35 -22.08 21.78
CA HIS A 111 4.26 -21.07 21.76
C HIS A 111 4.39 -20.04 22.89
N GLU A 112 5.00 -20.41 24.01
CA GLU A 112 5.22 -19.51 25.17
C GLU A 112 6.29 -18.45 24.88
N GLU A 113 7.22 -18.71 23.95
CA GLU A 113 8.25 -17.77 23.53
C GLU A 113 7.78 -16.81 22.45
N GLU A 114 6.61 -17.07 21.83
CA GLU A 114 6.07 -16.20 20.79
C GLU A 114 5.71 -14.82 21.34
N ILE A 115 6.17 -13.75 20.66
CA ILE A 115 6.09 -12.38 21.16
C ILE A 115 4.87 -11.68 20.56
N GLU A 116 4.10 -10.93 21.37
CA GLU A 116 3.00 -10.09 20.90
C GLU A 116 3.48 -9.13 19.78
N ALA A 117 2.89 -9.23 18.61
CA ALA A 117 3.09 -8.30 17.49
C ALA A 117 2.26 -7.03 17.72
N LYS A 118 2.72 -6.17 18.62
CA LYS A 118 2.00 -4.96 19.05
C LYS A 118 1.56 -4.12 17.86
N GLY A 119 0.29 -3.73 17.87
CA GLY A 119 -0.30 -2.90 16.83
C GLY A 119 -0.75 -3.65 15.57
N LEU A 120 -0.45 -4.95 15.43
CA LEU A 120 -0.93 -5.76 14.32
C LEU A 120 -2.25 -6.47 14.67
N THR A 121 -3.10 -6.55 13.67
CA THR A 121 -4.33 -7.36 13.69
C THR A 121 -4.46 -8.08 12.35
N CYS A 122 -5.14 -9.22 12.35
CA CYS A 122 -5.46 -9.94 11.13
C CYS A 122 -6.96 -9.81 10.83
N ARG A 123 -7.31 -9.66 9.54
CA ARG A 123 -8.69 -9.72 9.05
C ARG A 123 -8.80 -10.84 8.02
N ILE A 124 -9.80 -11.71 8.18
CA ILE A 124 -10.15 -12.79 7.27
C ILE A 124 -11.44 -12.40 6.57
N THR A 125 -11.48 -12.39 5.24
CA THR A 125 -12.71 -12.14 4.48
C THR A 125 -13.68 -13.29 4.70
N ASP A 126 -14.84 -13.00 5.29
CA ASP A 126 -15.88 -14.00 5.58
C ASP A 126 -16.90 -14.08 4.44
N SER A 127 -17.44 -12.92 4.02
CA SER A 127 -18.40 -12.83 2.93
C SER A 127 -18.44 -11.45 2.28
N TYR A 128 -19.10 -11.35 1.12
CA TYR A 128 -19.36 -10.08 0.48
C TYR A 128 -20.78 -10.05 -0.13
N GLU A 129 -21.32 -8.83 -0.35
CA GLU A 129 -22.67 -8.60 -0.90
C GLU A 129 -22.67 -7.32 -1.71
N ASP A 130 -23.22 -7.36 -2.94
CA ASP A 130 -23.45 -6.12 -3.72
C ASP A 130 -24.56 -5.30 -3.05
N VAL A 131 -24.26 -4.05 -2.72
CA VAL A 131 -25.15 -3.10 -2.07
C VAL A 131 -25.32 -1.81 -2.89
N SER A 132 -24.92 -1.85 -4.17
CA SER A 132 -24.90 -0.69 -5.05
C SER A 132 -26.26 0.01 -5.13
N ASP A 133 -27.35 -0.74 -5.29
CA ASP A 133 -28.70 -0.16 -5.35
C ASP A 133 -29.11 0.52 -4.06
N LYS A 134 -28.75 -0.04 -2.91
CA LYS A 134 -29.03 0.57 -1.58
C LYS A 134 -28.26 1.87 -1.39
N VAL A 135 -26.96 1.88 -1.78
CA VAL A 135 -26.08 3.05 -1.66
C VAL A 135 -26.50 4.17 -2.60
N LEU A 136 -26.67 3.85 -3.89
CA LEU A 136 -27.03 4.83 -4.92
C LEU A 136 -28.47 5.31 -4.78
N GLY A 137 -29.40 4.42 -4.41
CA GLY A 137 -30.81 4.73 -4.16
C GLY A 137 -30.98 5.79 -3.07
N ALA A 138 -30.16 5.75 -2.01
CA ALA A 138 -30.19 6.77 -0.96
C ALA A 138 -29.91 8.19 -1.47
N ALA A 139 -29.14 8.34 -2.56
CA ALA A 139 -28.73 9.62 -3.13
C ALA A 139 -29.40 9.94 -4.48
N ALA A 140 -30.41 9.14 -4.91
CA ALA A 140 -30.98 9.22 -6.25
C ALA A 140 -31.66 10.56 -6.58
N GLN A 141 -32.24 11.23 -5.59
CA GLN A 141 -32.96 12.50 -5.73
C GLN A 141 -32.10 13.74 -5.38
N VAL A 142 -30.80 13.54 -5.12
CA VAL A 142 -29.91 14.62 -4.65
C VAL A 142 -29.07 15.13 -5.81
N GLU A 143 -29.34 16.35 -6.25
CA GLU A 143 -28.63 16.98 -7.39
C GLU A 143 -27.30 17.61 -6.99
N ASP A 144 -27.24 18.25 -5.78
CA ASP A 144 -25.99 18.87 -5.30
C ASP A 144 -24.88 17.83 -5.11
N PRO A 145 -23.74 17.95 -5.82
CA PRO A 145 -22.69 16.94 -5.81
C PRO A 145 -22.09 16.66 -4.43
N ALA A 146 -21.89 17.70 -3.61
CA ALA A 146 -21.32 17.56 -2.28
C ALA A 146 -22.26 16.79 -1.35
N SER A 147 -23.53 17.20 -1.33
CA SER A 147 -24.58 16.54 -0.54
C SER A 147 -24.80 15.10 -1.00
N ARG A 148 -24.77 14.84 -2.31
CA ARG A 148 -24.90 13.51 -2.87
C ARG A 148 -23.78 12.59 -2.39
N LEU A 149 -22.52 13.02 -2.46
CA LEU A 149 -21.39 12.22 -1.99
C LEU A 149 -21.45 12.00 -0.48
N GLN A 150 -21.87 13.00 0.30
CA GLN A 150 -22.05 12.85 1.74
C GLN A 150 -23.11 11.79 2.09
N ILE A 151 -24.23 11.79 1.36
CA ILE A 151 -25.30 10.79 1.55
C ILE A 151 -24.80 9.40 1.19
N ILE A 152 -24.06 9.24 0.07
CA ILE A 152 -23.41 7.98 -0.31
C ILE A 152 -22.50 7.48 0.82
N ASN A 153 -21.60 8.32 1.34
CA ASN A 153 -20.70 7.95 2.43
C ASN A 153 -21.44 7.56 3.70
N ASN A 154 -22.52 8.26 4.04
CA ASN A 154 -23.38 7.92 5.18
C ASN A 154 -24.12 6.59 4.96
N ALA A 155 -24.63 6.33 3.76
CA ALA A 155 -25.28 5.07 3.41
C ALA A 155 -24.31 3.90 3.54
N MET A 156 -23.08 4.03 3.00
CA MET A 156 -22.02 3.02 3.14
C MET A 156 -21.72 2.71 4.62
N LYS A 157 -21.54 3.75 5.42
CA LYS A 157 -21.29 3.62 6.86
C LYS A 157 -22.44 2.93 7.60
N ASN A 158 -23.68 3.34 7.32
CA ASN A 158 -24.85 2.78 7.98
C ASN A 158 -25.06 1.30 7.62
N ILE A 159 -24.89 0.92 6.35
CA ILE A 159 -24.97 -0.48 5.89
C ILE A 159 -23.92 -1.33 6.63
N ALA A 160 -22.70 -0.84 6.76
CA ALA A 160 -21.66 -1.56 7.51
C ALA A 160 -22.02 -1.70 9.01
N LEU A 161 -22.47 -0.63 9.65
CA LEU A 161 -22.92 -0.66 11.06
C LEU A 161 -24.12 -1.58 11.30
N GLU A 162 -25.05 -1.65 10.36
CA GLU A 162 -26.20 -2.58 10.44
C GLU A 162 -25.75 -4.03 10.34
N ALA A 163 -24.76 -4.33 9.49
CA ALA A 163 -24.18 -5.67 9.39
C ALA A 163 -23.50 -6.06 10.71
N GLU A 164 -22.71 -5.17 11.31
CA GLU A 164 -22.05 -5.42 12.62
C GLU A 164 -23.06 -5.55 13.79
N LYS A 165 -24.20 -4.84 13.73
CA LYS A 165 -25.26 -5.00 14.74
C LYS A 165 -25.94 -6.35 14.65
N LYS A 166 -26.12 -6.89 13.43
CA LYS A 166 -26.72 -8.23 13.21
C LYS A 166 -25.80 -9.34 13.65
N ASP A 167 -24.49 -9.17 13.47
CA ASP A 167 -23.46 -10.11 13.90
C ASP A 167 -22.29 -9.32 14.55
N PRO A 168 -22.26 -9.20 15.88
CA PRO A 168 -21.19 -8.52 16.59
C PRO A 168 -19.80 -9.20 16.49
N SER A 169 -19.71 -10.42 15.98
CA SER A 169 -18.46 -11.17 15.82
C SER A 169 -17.65 -10.72 14.60
N ILE A 170 -18.27 -9.96 13.68
CA ILE A 170 -17.64 -9.46 12.45
C ILE A 170 -17.31 -7.97 12.54
N LYS A 171 -16.45 -7.55 11.62
CA LYS A 171 -16.28 -6.16 11.17
C LYS A 171 -16.76 -6.06 9.73
N ALA A 172 -17.44 -4.97 9.41
CA ALA A 172 -18.01 -4.77 8.09
C ALA A 172 -17.53 -3.46 7.47
N GLU A 173 -17.36 -3.46 6.16
CA GLU A 173 -16.95 -2.29 5.37
C GLU A 173 -17.65 -2.33 4.02
N VAL A 174 -18.20 -1.20 3.57
CA VAL A 174 -18.66 -1.06 2.20
C VAL A 174 -17.53 -0.44 1.39
N SER A 175 -17.06 -1.16 0.39
CA SER A 175 -16.01 -0.70 -0.52
C SER A 175 -16.60 -0.26 -1.85
N GLU A 176 -16.18 0.92 -2.32
CA GLU A 176 -16.49 1.39 -3.67
C GLU A 176 -15.61 0.63 -4.67
N MET A 177 -16.22 -0.14 -5.57
CA MET A 177 -15.52 -0.94 -6.57
C MET A 177 -15.23 -0.10 -7.84
N PHE A 178 -16.28 0.45 -8.45
CA PHE A 178 -16.15 1.50 -9.45
C PHE A 178 -16.65 2.81 -8.86
N ILE A 179 -15.83 3.86 -8.94
CA ILE A 179 -16.15 5.16 -8.37
C ILE A 179 -17.49 5.66 -8.87
N GLY A 180 -18.37 6.02 -7.93
CA GLY A 180 -19.69 6.55 -8.23
C GLY A 180 -20.67 5.56 -8.84
N LYS A 181 -20.32 4.23 -8.94
CA LYS A 181 -21.11 3.25 -9.68
C LYS A 181 -21.41 1.97 -8.90
N THR A 182 -20.43 1.28 -8.31
CA THR A 182 -20.63 -0.01 -7.65
C THR A 182 -20.05 -0.06 -6.26
N TYR A 183 -20.80 -0.65 -5.32
CA TYR A 183 -20.50 -0.71 -3.91
C TYR A 183 -20.74 -2.11 -3.37
N VAL A 184 -19.75 -2.68 -2.68
CA VAL A 184 -19.80 -4.04 -2.14
C VAL A 184 -19.55 -4.01 -0.64
N LEU A 185 -20.45 -4.61 0.13
CA LEU A 185 -20.31 -4.84 1.56
C LEU A 185 -19.42 -6.07 1.76
N PHE A 186 -18.29 -5.91 2.42
CA PHE A 186 -17.42 -6.99 2.88
C PHE A 186 -17.59 -7.19 4.38
N ARG A 187 -17.61 -8.44 4.80
CA ARG A 187 -17.64 -8.87 6.20
C ARG A 187 -16.34 -9.57 6.53
N TYR A 188 -15.73 -9.23 7.66
CA TYR A 188 -14.43 -9.73 8.09
C TYR A 188 -14.50 -10.30 9.49
N LYS A 189 -13.88 -11.46 9.71
CA LYS A 189 -13.48 -11.89 11.04
C LYS A 189 -12.16 -11.21 11.40
N THR A 190 -12.06 -10.69 12.63
CA THR A 190 -10.86 -9.99 13.10
C THR A 190 -10.17 -10.81 14.17
N ILE A 191 -8.87 -10.99 14.06
CA ILE A 191 -8.01 -11.59 15.08
C ILE A 191 -7.15 -10.45 15.65
N GLN A 192 -7.19 -10.28 16.98
CA GLN A 192 -6.54 -9.17 17.67
C GLN A 192 -5.22 -9.58 18.35
N ASP A 193 -5.03 -10.87 18.65
CA ASP A 193 -3.79 -11.43 19.19
C ASP A 193 -3.00 -12.07 18.05
N VAL A 194 -1.99 -11.36 17.56
CA VAL A 194 -1.03 -11.84 16.56
C VAL A 194 0.33 -11.83 17.21
N ARG A 195 1.12 -12.92 17.01
CA ARG A 195 2.44 -13.05 17.64
C ARG A 195 3.52 -13.30 16.59
N LEU A 196 4.71 -12.76 16.85
CA LEU A 196 5.92 -13.07 16.08
C LEU A 196 6.39 -14.47 16.45
N VAL A 197 6.61 -15.31 15.45
CA VAL A 197 7.09 -16.69 15.59
C VAL A 197 8.51 -16.81 15.06
N TYR A 198 8.76 -16.24 13.87
CA TYR A 198 10.04 -16.30 13.22
C TYR A 198 10.26 -15.04 12.38
N VAL A 199 11.42 -14.45 12.56
CA VAL A 199 11.91 -13.30 11.79
C VAL A 199 13.36 -13.58 11.40
N PRO A 200 13.73 -13.65 10.12
CA PRO A 200 15.12 -13.88 9.72
C PRO A 200 16.02 -12.73 10.13
N ASN A 201 17.32 -12.99 10.24
CA ASN A 201 18.33 -11.94 10.42
C ASN A 201 18.14 -10.83 9.38
N ARG A 202 18.35 -9.57 9.78
CA ARG A 202 18.17 -8.40 8.92
C ARG A 202 18.95 -8.50 7.60
N GLN A 203 20.17 -9.02 7.64
CA GLN A 203 20.99 -9.22 6.44
C GLN A 203 20.42 -10.25 5.46
N ILE A 204 19.41 -11.02 5.87
CA ILE A 204 18.61 -11.90 5.00
C ILE A 204 17.30 -11.20 4.61
N GLY A 205 16.51 -10.77 5.60
CA GLY A 205 15.18 -10.19 5.43
C GLY A 205 15.18 -8.85 4.70
N GLU A 206 16.30 -8.11 4.75
CA GLU A 206 16.49 -6.80 4.11
C GLU A 206 17.74 -6.76 3.22
N PHE A 207 18.24 -7.90 2.76
CA PHE A 207 19.40 -7.93 1.85
C PHE A 207 19.18 -7.03 0.64
N GLY A 208 20.16 -6.17 0.36
CA GLY A 208 20.12 -5.20 -0.72
C GLY A 208 19.51 -3.84 -0.35
N GLY A 209 18.94 -3.71 0.86
CA GLY A 209 18.46 -2.43 1.42
C GLY A 209 17.68 -1.58 0.42
N GLU A 210 17.93 -0.26 0.43
CA GLU A 210 17.34 0.65 -0.55
C GLU A 210 18.01 0.57 -1.93
N THR A 211 19.26 0.05 -2.01
CA THR A 211 19.97 -0.14 -3.28
C THR A 211 19.17 -1.04 -4.21
N ASP A 212 18.68 -2.18 -3.72
CA ASP A 212 17.92 -3.17 -4.50
C ASP A 212 16.40 -2.98 -4.44
N ASN A 213 15.87 -2.06 -3.63
CA ASN A 213 14.41 -1.83 -3.53
C ASN A 213 13.83 -1.48 -4.92
N TRP A 214 12.77 -2.17 -5.36
CA TRP A 214 12.18 -2.11 -6.70
C TRP A 214 13.14 -2.49 -7.84
N VAL A 215 14.22 -3.20 -7.58
CA VAL A 215 15.24 -3.55 -8.58
C VAL A 215 15.32 -5.06 -8.78
N TRP A 216 15.56 -5.47 -10.00
CA TRP A 216 15.97 -6.82 -10.37
C TRP A 216 17.35 -6.78 -11.03
N PRO A 217 18.28 -7.72 -10.74
CA PRO A 217 18.13 -8.96 -9.94
C PRO A 217 18.05 -8.72 -8.42
N ARG A 218 17.07 -9.36 -7.75
CA ARG A 218 16.78 -9.23 -6.32
C ARG A 218 17.21 -10.49 -5.56
N HIS A 219 17.81 -10.31 -4.37
CA HIS A 219 18.31 -11.41 -3.53
C HIS A 219 17.85 -11.33 -2.08
N THR A 220 16.75 -10.64 -1.82
CA THR A 220 16.21 -10.42 -0.48
C THR A 220 15.35 -11.60 -0.05
N GLY A 221 15.60 -12.13 1.15
CA GLY A 221 14.74 -13.11 1.81
C GLY A 221 13.62 -12.45 2.61
N ASP A 222 12.74 -11.73 1.92
CA ASP A 222 11.68 -10.94 2.55
C ASP A 222 10.50 -11.81 2.99
N PHE A 223 10.68 -12.57 4.08
CA PHE A 223 9.66 -13.42 4.67
C PHE A 223 9.73 -13.39 6.20
N SER A 224 8.61 -13.69 6.86
CA SER A 224 8.49 -13.88 8.31
C SER A 224 7.31 -14.80 8.61
N PHE A 225 7.32 -15.41 9.79
CA PHE A 225 6.17 -16.17 10.30
C PHE A 225 5.58 -15.50 11.52
N MET A 226 4.27 -15.48 11.57
CA MET A 226 3.45 -15.02 12.69
C MET A 226 2.44 -16.11 13.04
N ARG A 227 1.80 -15.99 14.20
CA ARG A 227 0.69 -16.86 14.58
C ARG A 227 -0.50 -16.06 15.08
N ALA A 228 -1.67 -16.47 14.62
CA ALA A 228 -2.95 -15.95 15.09
C ALA A 228 -3.41 -16.69 16.34
N TYR A 229 -3.93 -15.96 17.34
CA TYR A 229 -4.45 -16.46 18.57
C TYR A 229 -5.87 -15.96 18.85
N VAL A 230 -6.66 -16.76 19.55
CA VAL A 230 -8.04 -16.46 19.95
C VAL A 230 -8.27 -16.90 21.40
N ALA A 231 -9.34 -16.46 22.03
CA ALA A 231 -9.77 -16.99 23.31
C ALA A 231 -10.08 -18.50 23.22
N LYS A 232 -10.09 -19.19 24.36
CA LYS A 232 -10.35 -20.65 24.45
C LYS A 232 -11.68 -21.08 23.84
N ASP A 233 -12.66 -20.18 23.78
CA ASP A 233 -13.96 -20.42 23.15
C ASP A 233 -13.98 -20.08 21.63
N GLY A 234 -12.83 -19.68 21.06
CA GLY A 234 -12.67 -19.29 19.65
C GLY A 234 -13.07 -17.83 19.34
N SER A 235 -13.50 -17.06 20.33
CA SER A 235 -13.86 -15.65 20.13
C SER A 235 -12.62 -14.76 19.93
N PRO A 236 -12.75 -13.63 19.19
CA PRO A 236 -11.69 -12.65 19.06
C PRO A 236 -11.29 -12.07 20.44
N ALA A 237 -10.00 -12.11 20.74
CA ALA A 237 -9.47 -11.61 22.00
C ALA A 237 -8.19 -10.79 21.78
N LYS A 238 -7.97 -9.79 22.65
CA LYS A 238 -6.68 -9.11 22.76
C LYS A 238 -5.64 -10.07 23.30
N TYR A 239 -4.36 -9.70 23.16
CA TYR A 239 -3.27 -10.49 23.68
C TYR A 239 -3.51 -10.94 25.14
N SER A 240 -3.39 -12.22 25.36
CA SER A 240 -3.40 -12.87 26.68
C SER A 240 -2.60 -14.16 26.62
N LYS A 241 -1.90 -14.49 27.70
CA LYS A 241 -1.19 -15.78 27.84
C LYS A 241 -2.12 -16.98 27.81
N ASP A 242 -3.41 -16.77 28.13
CA ASP A 242 -4.43 -17.82 28.13
C ASP A 242 -5.03 -18.12 26.77
N ASN A 243 -4.75 -17.28 25.76
CA ASN A 243 -5.23 -17.48 24.40
C ASN A 243 -4.58 -18.72 23.77
N VAL A 244 -5.33 -19.34 22.86
CA VAL A 244 -4.90 -20.54 22.13
C VAL A 244 -4.68 -20.22 20.64
N PRO A 245 -3.81 -20.98 19.93
CA PRO A 245 -3.65 -20.85 18.51
C PRO A 245 -4.99 -20.93 17.76
N TYR A 246 -5.18 -20.05 16.78
CA TYR A 246 -6.36 -20.07 15.93
C TYR A 246 -6.35 -21.29 15.00
N SER A 247 -7.45 -22.01 14.91
CA SER A 247 -7.61 -23.12 13.95
C SER A 247 -8.30 -22.59 12.67
N PRO A 248 -7.57 -22.34 11.57
CA PRO A 248 -8.16 -21.84 10.34
C PRO A 248 -9.00 -22.90 9.63
N LYS A 249 -10.08 -22.49 8.95
CA LYS A 249 -10.90 -23.39 8.12
C LYS A 249 -10.09 -24.06 7.00
N LYS A 250 -9.06 -23.37 6.50
CA LYS A 250 -8.15 -23.81 5.44
C LYS A 250 -6.75 -23.27 5.71
N PHE A 251 -5.74 -24.04 5.36
CA PHE A 251 -4.36 -23.60 5.25
C PHE A 251 -3.74 -24.10 3.95
N LEU A 252 -2.70 -23.43 3.48
CA LEU A 252 -2.03 -23.77 2.23
C LEU A 252 -1.03 -24.90 2.45
N LYS A 253 -1.02 -25.84 1.53
CA LYS A 253 0.02 -26.86 1.48
C LYS A 253 1.28 -26.27 0.87
N VAL A 254 2.42 -26.44 1.54
CA VAL A 254 3.73 -25.99 1.04
C VAL A 254 4.29 -27.03 0.07
N ASN A 255 4.74 -26.58 -1.11
CA ASN A 255 5.45 -27.42 -2.06
C ASN A 255 6.95 -27.07 -2.06
N PRO A 256 7.82 -27.89 -1.43
CA PRO A 256 9.25 -27.60 -1.30
C PRO A 256 10.04 -27.69 -2.62
N ASN A 257 9.43 -28.18 -3.70
CA ASN A 257 10.09 -28.27 -5.01
C ASN A 257 10.08 -26.91 -5.76
N GLY A 258 9.31 -25.92 -5.26
CA GLY A 258 9.19 -24.62 -5.92
C GLY A 258 8.56 -24.68 -7.30
N THR A 259 9.10 -23.90 -8.26
CA THR A 259 8.54 -23.74 -9.60
C THR A 259 9.63 -23.67 -10.66
N ASN A 260 9.24 -23.72 -11.96
CA ASN A 260 10.11 -23.58 -13.11
C ASN A 260 9.66 -22.41 -14.01
N GLU A 261 10.53 -22.01 -14.93
CA GLU A 261 10.18 -21.04 -15.98
C GLU A 261 8.99 -21.56 -16.80
N GLU A 262 8.08 -20.67 -17.20
CA GLU A 262 6.83 -20.94 -17.89
C GLU A 262 5.75 -21.68 -17.06
N ASP A 263 6.00 -22.05 -15.81
CA ASP A 263 4.94 -22.61 -14.97
C ASP A 263 3.83 -21.58 -14.72
N PHE A 264 2.57 -22.04 -14.77
CA PHE A 264 1.40 -21.25 -14.36
C PHE A 264 1.45 -21.03 -12.86
N VAL A 265 1.26 -19.77 -12.44
CA VAL A 265 1.22 -19.35 -11.04
C VAL A 265 0.08 -18.37 -10.82
N PHE A 266 -0.44 -18.32 -9.59
CA PHE A 266 -1.44 -17.34 -9.21
C PHE A 266 -1.27 -16.88 -7.76
N ILE A 267 -1.83 -15.73 -7.47
CA ILE A 267 -1.86 -15.11 -6.16
C ILE A 267 -3.31 -14.83 -5.75
N LEU A 268 -3.61 -15.05 -4.48
CA LEU A 268 -4.74 -14.46 -3.78
C LEU A 268 -4.19 -13.42 -2.81
N GLY A 269 -4.72 -12.19 -2.83
CA GLY A 269 -4.18 -11.13 -1.98
C GLY A 269 -5.08 -9.90 -1.90
N TYR A 270 -4.65 -8.93 -1.09
CA TYR A 270 -5.37 -7.69 -0.83
C TYR A 270 -4.66 -6.49 -1.48
N PRO A 271 -4.68 -6.36 -2.84
CA PRO A 271 -4.01 -5.26 -3.54
C PRO A 271 -4.62 -3.92 -3.13
N GLY A 272 -3.77 -2.94 -2.81
CA GLY A 272 -4.16 -1.66 -2.25
C GLY A 272 -4.99 -0.81 -3.19
N ARG A 273 -4.35 -0.11 -4.13
CA ARG A 273 -5.09 0.80 -5.02
C ARG A 273 -4.45 0.92 -6.39
N THR A 274 -5.29 0.87 -7.45
CA THR A 274 -4.93 1.21 -8.84
C THR A 274 -5.82 2.31 -9.40
N PHE A 275 -5.48 2.85 -10.58
CA PHE A 275 -6.15 4.00 -11.20
C PHE A 275 -6.21 3.82 -12.72
N ARG A 276 -6.67 2.68 -13.21
CA ARG A 276 -6.64 2.31 -14.63
C ARG A 276 -7.80 2.88 -15.41
N HIS A 277 -8.94 3.06 -14.72
CA HIS A 277 -10.16 3.58 -15.32
C HIS A 277 -10.29 5.11 -15.14
N ARG A 278 -9.16 5.82 -15.29
CA ARG A 278 -9.09 7.28 -15.15
C ARG A 278 -8.86 7.93 -16.51
N PRO A 279 -9.38 9.17 -16.74
CA PRO A 279 -9.12 9.93 -17.94
C PRO A 279 -7.67 10.47 -17.97
N ALA A 280 -7.28 11.02 -19.13
CA ALA A 280 -5.95 11.57 -19.36
C ALA A 280 -5.61 12.68 -18.36
N GLU A 281 -6.57 13.53 -17.98
CA GLU A 281 -6.41 14.65 -17.04
C GLU A 281 -5.93 14.17 -15.68
N PHE A 282 -6.42 13.04 -15.20
CA PHE A 282 -5.95 12.43 -13.94
C PHE A 282 -4.47 12.06 -14.03
N ILE A 283 -4.05 11.40 -15.12
CA ILE A 283 -2.66 10.99 -15.29
C ILE A 283 -1.75 12.22 -15.43
N GLN A 284 -2.21 13.28 -16.14
CA GLN A 284 -1.49 14.56 -16.22
C GLN A 284 -1.31 15.20 -14.84
N TYR A 285 -2.37 15.24 -14.00
CA TYR A 285 -2.30 15.75 -12.63
C TYR A 285 -1.28 14.99 -11.80
N GLN A 286 -1.26 13.64 -11.89
CA GLN A 286 -0.27 12.82 -11.23
C GLN A 286 1.15 13.15 -11.67
N GLN A 287 1.39 13.22 -12.98
CA GLN A 287 2.73 13.45 -13.56
C GLN A 287 3.25 14.88 -13.32
N GLN A 288 2.36 15.87 -13.33
CA GLN A 288 2.76 17.29 -13.23
C GLN A 288 2.87 17.79 -11.79
N PHE A 289 2.07 17.24 -10.87
CA PHE A 289 1.95 17.77 -9.52
C PHE A 289 2.26 16.74 -8.43
N VAL A 290 1.51 15.63 -8.35
CA VAL A 290 1.55 14.72 -7.19
C VAL A 290 2.89 14.00 -7.08
N LEU A 291 3.32 13.35 -8.17
CA LEU A 291 4.53 12.53 -8.16
C LEU A 291 5.81 13.37 -7.99
N PRO A 292 6.00 14.51 -8.72
CA PRO A 292 7.18 15.34 -8.53
C PRO A 292 7.25 15.96 -7.14
N TYR A 293 6.18 16.63 -6.70
CA TYR A 293 6.17 17.33 -5.41
C TYR A 293 6.46 16.40 -4.25
N THR A 294 5.79 15.25 -4.20
CA THR A 294 5.99 14.27 -3.13
C THR A 294 7.40 13.68 -3.17
N SER A 295 7.92 13.39 -4.37
CA SER A 295 9.28 12.87 -4.53
C SER A 295 10.34 13.85 -4.03
N GLU A 296 10.25 15.11 -4.42
CA GLU A 296 11.19 16.16 -3.99
C GLU A 296 11.12 16.43 -2.48
N LEU A 297 9.91 16.46 -1.93
CA LEU A 297 9.71 16.65 -0.50
C LEU A 297 10.29 15.48 0.32
N TYR A 298 10.06 14.24 -0.10
CA TYR A 298 10.54 13.07 0.62
C TYR A 298 12.05 12.86 0.48
N ASP A 299 12.63 13.22 -0.66
CA ASP A 299 14.08 13.25 -0.85
C ASP A 299 14.76 14.26 0.10
N PHE A 300 14.21 15.46 0.19
CA PHE A 300 14.66 16.47 1.16
C PHE A 300 14.54 16.00 2.61
N GLN A 301 13.39 15.39 2.96
CA GLN A 301 13.16 14.86 4.31
C GLN A 301 14.17 13.76 4.65
N ASN A 302 14.38 12.79 3.77
CA ASN A 302 15.32 11.70 3.99
C ASN A 302 16.75 12.21 4.13
N THR A 303 17.20 13.05 3.22
CA THR A 303 18.53 13.69 3.31
C THR A 303 18.72 14.43 4.65
N THR A 304 17.68 15.13 5.11
CA THR A 304 17.72 15.87 6.38
C THR A 304 17.83 14.92 7.58
N MET A 305 17.03 13.86 7.60
CA MET A 305 17.01 12.85 8.66
C MET A 305 18.30 12.02 8.69
N GLU A 306 18.80 11.58 7.55
CA GLU A 306 20.07 10.84 7.44
C GLU A 306 21.26 11.67 7.93
N ASN A 307 21.31 12.96 7.57
CA ASN A 307 22.36 13.86 8.05
C ASN A 307 22.29 14.12 9.57
N ALA A 308 21.11 14.07 10.17
CA ALA A 308 20.95 14.11 11.61
C ALA A 308 21.41 12.78 12.27
N GLY A 309 21.01 11.65 11.68
CA GLY A 309 21.38 10.31 12.14
C GLY A 309 22.88 10.06 12.15
N LYS A 310 23.62 10.53 11.11
CA LYS A 310 25.09 10.46 11.06
C LYS A 310 25.80 11.09 12.27
N LYS A 311 25.15 12.05 12.92
CA LYS A 311 25.71 12.76 14.08
C LYS A 311 25.35 12.11 15.42
N ASN A 312 24.27 11.35 15.47
CA ASN A 312 23.73 10.78 16.70
C ASN A 312 23.05 9.44 16.44
N LYS A 313 23.58 8.36 17.01
CA LYS A 313 23.07 7.00 16.82
C LYS A 313 21.62 6.82 17.31
N THR A 314 21.26 7.46 18.41
CA THR A 314 19.88 7.43 18.92
C THR A 314 18.91 8.07 17.92
N THR A 315 19.28 9.21 17.33
CA THR A 315 18.51 9.88 16.27
C THR A 315 18.40 9.01 15.01
N GLU A 316 19.49 8.33 14.60
CA GLU A 316 19.49 7.40 13.48
C GLU A 316 18.43 6.30 13.66
N ILE A 317 18.46 5.62 14.81
CA ILE A 317 17.50 4.55 15.15
C ILE A 317 16.07 5.10 15.17
N LYS A 318 15.88 6.24 15.82
CA LYS A 318 14.58 6.88 15.99
C LYS A 318 13.92 7.25 14.65
N LEU A 319 14.70 7.68 13.67
CA LEU A 319 14.21 8.13 12.37
C LEU A 319 14.15 7.03 11.30
N ALA A 320 14.72 5.85 11.55
CA ALA A 320 14.90 4.79 10.56
C ALA A 320 13.61 4.38 9.85
N THR A 321 12.51 4.15 10.59
CA THR A 321 11.21 3.76 10.01
C THR A 321 10.64 4.83 9.09
N ARG A 322 10.77 6.11 9.47
CA ARG A 322 10.30 7.23 8.65
C ARG A 322 11.12 7.37 7.38
N ILE A 323 12.44 7.26 7.48
CA ILE A 323 13.35 7.26 6.32
C ILE A 323 12.97 6.14 5.36
N LYS A 324 12.82 4.91 5.86
CA LYS A 324 12.47 3.74 5.05
C LYS A 324 11.13 3.91 4.32
N ARG A 325 10.10 4.37 5.02
CA ARG A 325 8.79 4.63 4.42
C ARG A 325 8.87 5.68 3.31
N ASN A 326 9.55 6.78 3.57
CA ASN A 326 9.71 7.86 2.58
C ASN A 326 10.53 7.39 1.38
N ALA A 327 11.64 6.64 1.59
CA ALA A 327 12.49 6.11 0.53
C ALA A 327 11.71 5.17 -0.40
N ASN A 328 10.87 4.30 0.16
CA ASN A 328 10.02 3.40 -0.63
C ASN A 328 9.05 4.17 -1.55
N VAL A 329 8.36 5.18 -1.02
CA VAL A 329 7.44 6.03 -1.82
C VAL A 329 8.22 6.83 -2.85
N LEU A 330 9.33 7.45 -2.47
CA LEU A 330 10.21 8.23 -3.33
C LEU A 330 10.65 7.42 -4.57
N LYS A 331 11.18 6.22 -4.34
CA LYS A 331 11.69 5.36 -5.43
C LYS A 331 10.54 4.87 -6.32
N ASN A 332 9.40 4.49 -5.74
CA ASN A 332 8.20 4.13 -6.47
C ASN A 332 7.69 5.28 -7.36
N TYR A 333 7.62 6.51 -6.83
CA TYR A 333 7.13 7.67 -7.58
C TYR A 333 8.10 8.09 -8.70
N ARG A 334 9.41 8.01 -8.46
CA ARG A 334 10.42 8.21 -9.51
C ARG A 334 10.30 7.17 -10.62
N GLY A 335 10.04 5.90 -10.25
CA GLY A 335 9.76 4.83 -11.21
C GLY A 335 8.51 5.08 -12.04
N LYS A 336 7.42 5.52 -11.40
CA LYS A 336 6.19 5.94 -12.12
C LYS A 336 6.44 7.09 -13.09
N LEU A 337 7.17 8.12 -12.68
CA LEU A 337 7.52 9.24 -13.57
C LEU A 337 8.33 8.79 -14.78
N GLN A 338 9.29 7.87 -14.58
CA GLN A 338 10.05 7.28 -15.67
C GLN A 338 9.15 6.45 -16.59
N GLY A 339 8.31 5.60 -16.03
CA GLY A 339 7.39 4.74 -16.77
C GLY A 339 6.37 5.56 -17.59
N LEU A 340 5.75 6.58 -17.00
CA LEU A 340 4.81 7.48 -17.69
C LEU A 340 5.42 8.14 -18.93
N LYS A 341 6.71 8.54 -18.85
CA LYS A 341 7.44 9.09 -20.01
C LYS A 341 7.76 8.01 -21.04
N GLY A 342 8.15 6.80 -20.56
CA GLY A 342 8.61 5.72 -21.44
C GLY A 342 7.53 5.13 -22.34
N ILE A 343 6.28 5.04 -21.86
CA ILE A 343 5.16 4.43 -22.61
C ILE A 343 4.18 5.48 -23.20
N ASP A 344 4.41 6.79 -23.00
CA ASP A 344 3.47 7.84 -23.40
C ASP A 344 2.01 7.56 -23.00
N LEU A 345 1.80 7.17 -21.74
CA LEU A 345 0.46 6.81 -21.25
C LEU A 345 -0.55 7.95 -21.41
N ILE A 346 -0.11 9.21 -21.24
CA ILE A 346 -0.98 10.38 -21.42
C ILE A 346 -1.47 10.47 -22.87
N GLY A 347 -0.58 10.28 -23.85
CA GLY A 347 -0.96 10.27 -25.27
C GLY A 347 -1.96 9.17 -25.59
N GLN A 348 -1.74 7.95 -25.06
CA GLN A 348 -2.66 6.83 -25.20
C GLN A 348 -4.04 7.13 -24.60
N LYS A 349 -4.07 7.69 -23.38
CA LYS A 349 -5.33 8.07 -22.70
C LYS A 349 -6.07 9.18 -23.43
N LYS A 350 -5.37 10.19 -23.97
CA LYS A 350 -6.00 11.23 -24.79
C LYS A 350 -6.64 10.67 -26.06
N GLN A 351 -6.03 9.67 -26.69
CA GLN A 351 -6.62 9.00 -27.86
C GLN A 351 -7.88 8.22 -27.45
N GLU A 352 -7.84 7.49 -26.32
CA GLU A 352 -9.00 6.81 -25.76
C GLU A 352 -10.14 7.81 -25.47
N ASP A 353 -9.85 8.92 -24.78
CA ASP A 353 -10.82 9.95 -24.42
C ASP A 353 -11.42 10.64 -25.66
N ALA A 354 -10.62 10.90 -26.69
CA ALA A 354 -11.10 11.43 -27.97
C ALA A 354 -12.06 10.45 -28.68
N ALA A 355 -11.76 9.15 -28.65
CA ALA A 355 -12.64 8.12 -29.20
C ALA A 355 -13.96 8.01 -28.41
N LEU A 356 -13.92 8.13 -27.08
CA LEU A 356 -15.12 8.19 -26.23
C LEU A 356 -15.96 9.43 -26.55
N ALA A 357 -15.34 10.62 -26.71
CA ALA A 357 -16.03 11.83 -27.10
C ALA A 357 -16.74 11.69 -28.46
N GLN A 358 -16.06 11.07 -29.43
CA GLN A 358 -16.66 10.78 -30.75
C GLN A 358 -17.84 9.81 -30.63
N PHE A 359 -17.72 8.76 -29.85
CA PHE A 359 -18.80 7.81 -29.57
C PHE A 359 -20.02 8.49 -28.95
N ILE A 360 -19.80 9.31 -27.92
CA ILE A 360 -20.88 10.10 -27.29
C ILE A 360 -21.61 10.94 -28.32
N ASN A 361 -20.87 11.68 -29.17
CA ASN A 361 -21.44 12.60 -30.14
C ASN A 361 -22.17 11.90 -31.31
N SER A 362 -21.78 10.68 -31.65
CA SER A 362 -22.37 9.92 -32.75
C SER A 362 -23.60 9.08 -32.34
N ASN A 363 -23.88 8.94 -31.03
CA ASN A 363 -25.00 8.15 -30.52
C ASN A 363 -26.02 9.05 -29.82
N VAL A 364 -27.24 9.14 -30.36
CA VAL A 364 -28.27 10.09 -29.87
C VAL A 364 -28.62 9.88 -28.39
N ASP A 365 -28.84 8.64 -27.98
CA ASP A 365 -29.23 8.33 -26.59
C ASP A 365 -28.07 8.57 -25.59
N VAL A 366 -26.85 8.22 -25.99
CA VAL A 366 -25.65 8.48 -25.18
C VAL A 366 -25.40 9.96 -25.09
N LYS A 367 -25.54 10.70 -26.19
CA LYS A 367 -25.36 12.15 -26.21
C LYS A 367 -26.38 12.88 -25.35
N ALA A 368 -27.65 12.45 -25.39
CA ALA A 368 -28.70 13.03 -24.55
C ALA A 368 -28.36 12.96 -23.05
N LYS A 369 -27.68 11.90 -22.62
CA LYS A 369 -27.35 11.66 -21.20
C LYS A 369 -25.94 12.13 -20.79
N TYR A 370 -24.98 12.04 -21.69
CA TYR A 370 -23.53 12.20 -21.38
C TYR A 370 -22.84 13.25 -22.27
N GLY A 371 -23.59 14.08 -23.01
CA GLY A 371 -23.05 15.00 -24.01
C GLY A 371 -22.00 15.99 -23.50
N SER A 372 -22.08 16.42 -22.24
CA SER A 372 -21.13 17.33 -21.60
C SER A 372 -20.00 16.61 -20.84
N LEU A 373 -20.05 15.28 -20.70
CA LEU A 373 -19.17 14.55 -19.79
C LEU A 373 -17.68 14.88 -19.95
N MET A 374 -17.15 14.82 -21.17
CA MET A 374 -15.72 15.06 -21.39
C MET A 374 -15.33 16.49 -21.13
N SER A 375 -16.17 17.47 -21.51
CA SER A 375 -15.94 18.90 -21.18
C SER A 375 -16.04 19.20 -19.69
N ASP A 376 -16.95 18.52 -18.98
CA ASP A 376 -17.09 18.68 -17.53
C ASP A 376 -15.89 18.12 -16.77
N ILE A 377 -15.34 16.99 -17.23
CA ILE A 377 -14.08 16.42 -16.70
C ILE A 377 -12.93 17.41 -16.92
N ASP A 378 -12.73 17.91 -18.15
CA ASP A 378 -11.67 18.87 -18.47
C ASP A 378 -11.79 20.14 -17.61
N ASN A 379 -12.97 20.71 -17.49
CA ASN A 379 -13.22 21.90 -16.67
C ASN A 379 -12.95 21.65 -15.19
N LEU A 380 -13.35 20.49 -14.65
CA LEU A 380 -13.07 20.13 -13.27
C LEU A 380 -11.55 20.00 -13.02
N TYR A 381 -10.82 19.35 -13.93
CA TYR A 381 -9.37 19.21 -13.78
C TYR A 381 -8.62 20.54 -13.96
N LYS A 382 -9.13 21.50 -14.72
CA LYS A 382 -8.58 22.87 -14.73
C LYS A 382 -8.64 23.51 -13.34
N ILE A 383 -9.75 23.33 -12.61
CA ILE A 383 -9.90 23.83 -11.23
C ILE A 383 -8.93 23.08 -10.31
N ILE A 384 -8.91 21.75 -10.36
CA ILE A 384 -8.03 20.90 -9.54
C ILE A 384 -6.56 21.29 -9.76
N ASN A 385 -6.13 21.46 -11.00
CA ASN A 385 -4.76 21.87 -11.36
C ASN A 385 -4.46 23.30 -10.88
N GLY A 386 -5.45 24.19 -10.93
CA GLY A 386 -5.34 25.58 -10.44
C GLY A 386 -5.08 25.67 -8.93
N ASP A 387 -5.49 24.67 -8.16
CA ASP A 387 -5.33 24.59 -6.69
C ASP A 387 -4.26 23.59 -6.24
N ALA A 388 -3.62 22.88 -7.18
CA ALA A 388 -2.83 21.68 -6.91
C ALA A 388 -1.70 21.88 -5.89
N GLN A 389 -0.92 22.96 -5.99
CA GLN A 389 0.22 23.20 -5.10
C GLN A 389 -0.23 23.40 -3.66
N ARG A 390 -1.26 24.23 -3.46
CA ARG A 390 -1.84 24.50 -2.13
C ARG A 390 -2.45 23.25 -1.52
N ASP A 391 -3.26 22.51 -2.28
CA ASP A 391 -3.97 21.34 -1.78
C ASP A 391 -3.00 20.20 -1.45
N LEU A 392 -1.94 20.00 -2.25
CA LEU A 392 -0.86 19.06 -1.95
C LEU A 392 -0.09 19.49 -0.70
N TRP A 393 0.23 20.77 -0.55
CA TRP A 393 0.90 21.27 0.64
C TRP A 393 0.07 21.01 1.91
N PHE A 394 -1.24 21.30 1.89
CA PHE A 394 -2.12 20.97 3.02
C PHE A 394 -2.19 19.48 3.32
N SER A 395 -2.09 18.63 2.31
CA SER A 395 -2.06 17.18 2.50
C SER A 395 -0.77 16.68 3.17
N GLN A 396 0.34 17.41 3.03
CA GLN A 396 1.66 17.00 3.48
C GLN A 396 2.11 17.65 4.78
N ILE A 397 1.64 18.85 5.11
CA ILE A 397 2.22 19.66 6.20
C ILE A 397 2.19 18.96 7.57
N TYR A 398 1.08 18.32 7.91
CA TYR A 398 0.95 17.61 9.18
C TYR A 398 1.71 16.28 9.22
N ASN A 399 1.89 15.63 8.07
CA ASN A 399 2.68 14.41 7.97
C ASN A 399 4.19 14.67 7.93
N SER A 400 4.56 15.90 7.55
CA SER A 400 5.96 16.32 7.40
C SER A 400 6.56 16.87 8.69
N THR A 401 5.76 17.49 9.56
CA THR A 401 6.21 18.20 10.76
C THR A 401 5.55 17.65 12.02
N SER A 402 6.35 17.03 12.91
CA SER A 402 5.84 16.36 14.10
C SER A 402 5.17 17.35 15.08
N LEU A 403 5.82 18.48 15.35
CA LEU A 403 5.28 19.46 16.30
C LEU A 403 4.01 20.14 15.81
N LEU A 404 3.85 20.35 14.50
CA LEU A 404 2.60 20.87 13.96
C LEU A 404 1.48 19.84 14.05
N SER A 405 1.78 18.56 13.88
CA SER A 405 0.83 17.47 14.12
C SER A 405 0.41 17.41 15.60
N VAL A 406 1.36 17.56 16.52
CA VAL A 406 1.08 17.70 17.96
C VAL A 406 0.16 18.88 18.21
N SER A 407 0.46 20.06 17.64
CA SER A 407 -0.36 21.26 17.75
C SER A 407 -1.79 21.06 17.26
N ARG A 408 -1.96 20.39 16.12
CA ARG A 408 -3.27 20.03 15.57
C ARG A 408 -4.07 19.13 16.52
N ASN A 409 -3.45 18.11 17.08
CA ASN A 409 -4.11 17.20 18.02
C ASN A 409 -4.56 17.95 19.29
N ILE A 410 -3.72 18.84 19.81
CA ILE A 410 -4.04 19.67 20.98
C ILE A 410 -5.18 20.66 20.65
N ASN A 411 -5.09 21.40 19.56
CA ASN A 411 -6.14 22.35 19.15
C ASN A 411 -7.48 21.64 18.87
N THR A 412 -7.45 20.48 18.25
CA THR A 412 -8.66 19.67 18.02
C THR A 412 -9.29 19.23 19.35
N PHE A 413 -8.46 18.77 20.30
CA PHE A 413 -8.93 18.37 21.61
C PHE A 413 -9.46 19.56 22.40
N LYS A 414 -8.75 20.71 22.36
CA LYS A 414 -9.16 21.97 22.99
C LYS A 414 -10.51 22.44 22.47
N ALA A 415 -10.70 22.44 21.16
CA ALA A 415 -11.98 22.81 20.54
C ALA A 415 -13.13 21.87 20.96
N ALA A 416 -12.87 20.54 21.00
CA ALA A 416 -13.84 19.57 21.46
C ALA A 416 -14.17 19.72 22.95
N LEU A 417 -13.19 20.08 23.79
CA LEU A 417 -13.37 20.37 25.21
C LEU A 417 -14.17 21.67 25.42
N ASP A 418 -13.90 22.69 24.63
CA ASP A 418 -14.58 23.99 24.73
C ASP A 418 -16.04 23.90 24.27
N ALA A 419 -16.39 23.00 23.37
CA ALA A 419 -17.75 22.69 22.96
C ALA A 419 -18.59 22.00 24.05
N GLN A 420 -17.96 21.46 25.13
CA GLN A 420 -18.68 20.82 26.22
C GLN A 420 -19.28 21.87 27.21
N PRO A 421 -20.48 21.61 27.75
CA PRO A 421 -20.97 22.37 28.89
C PRO A 421 -19.96 22.36 30.06
N ALA A 422 -19.84 23.45 30.79
CA ALA A 422 -18.84 23.61 31.86
C ALA A 422 -18.81 22.42 32.84
N ALA A 423 -20.00 21.92 33.25
CA ALA A 423 -20.15 20.77 34.16
C ALA A 423 -19.66 19.43 33.54
N GLN A 424 -19.54 19.32 32.23
CA GLN A 424 -19.14 18.09 31.52
C GLN A 424 -17.66 18.10 31.08
N LYS A 425 -16.97 19.25 31.14
CA LYS A 425 -15.60 19.38 30.66
C LYS A 425 -14.63 18.39 31.34
N GLN A 426 -14.74 18.19 32.66
CA GLN A 426 -13.89 17.25 33.39
C GLN A 426 -14.17 15.80 32.96
N ALA A 427 -15.42 15.39 32.88
CA ALA A 427 -15.78 14.03 32.46
C ALA A 427 -15.34 13.74 31.02
N PHE A 428 -15.52 14.69 30.11
CA PHE A 428 -15.02 14.58 28.73
C PHE A 428 -13.50 14.40 28.69
N PHE A 429 -12.78 15.21 29.48
CA PHE A 429 -11.33 15.13 29.57
C PHE A 429 -10.88 13.74 30.06
N ASP A 430 -11.41 13.27 31.18
CA ASP A 430 -11.03 12.00 31.80
C ASP A 430 -11.28 10.80 30.85
N GLN A 431 -12.35 10.84 30.07
CA GLN A 431 -12.68 9.82 29.09
C GLN A 431 -11.75 9.80 27.86
N ASN A 432 -11.21 10.97 27.46
CA ASN A 432 -10.54 11.10 26.17
C ASN A 432 -9.03 11.42 26.26
N VAL A 433 -8.51 11.88 27.41
CA VAL A 433 -7.12 12.31 27.54
C VAL A 433 -6.10 11.19 27.30
N ASN A 434 -6.42 9.95 27.70
CA ASN A 434 -5.51 8.83 27.47
C ASN A 434 -5.37 8.48 25.97
N ARG A 435 -6.46 8.61 25.22
CA ARG A 435 -6.42 8.45 23.76
C ARG A 435 -5.59 9.57 23.10
N LEU A 436 -5.74 10.80 23.59
CA LEU A 436 -4.90 11.92 23.13
C LEU A 436 -3.44 11.67 23.44
N LYS A 437 -3.09 11.25 24.66
CA LYS A 437 -1.70 10.92 25.05
C LYS A 437 -1.08 9.87 24.14
N GLN A 438 -1.81 8.80 23.82
CA GLN A 438 -1.34 7.76 22.88
C GLN A 438 -1.08 8.33 21.47
N SER A 439 -2.00 9.16 20.95
CA SER A 439 -1.81 9.81 19.65
C SER A 439 -0.60 10.74 19.63
N LEU A 440 -0.37 11.49 20.70
CA LEU A 440 0.78 12.39 20.81
C LEU A 440 2.10 11.64 20.97
N ALA A 441 2.13 10.56 21.76
CA ALA A 441 3.32 9.71 21.91
C ALA A 441 3.80 9.21 20.53
N ALA A 442 2.90 8.75 19.69
CA ALA A 442 3.24 8.32 18.32
C ALA A 442 3.89 9.45 17.47
N ASN A 443 3.51 10.72 17.69
CA ASN A 443 4.16 11.85 16.99
C ASN A 443 5.59 12.09 17.51
N TYR A 444 5.88 11.78 18.79
CA TYR A 444 7.20 11.94 19.36
C TYR A 444 8.15 10.76 19.07
N GLU A 445 7.65 9.60 18.70
CA GLU A 445 8.48 8.42 18.34
C GLU A 445 9.53 8.73 17.29
N ALA A 446 9.17 9.47 16.23
CA ALA A 446 10.06 9.85 15.14
C ALA A 446 10.38 11.36 15.14
N TYR A 447 10.39 11.99 16.31
CA TYR A 447 10.62 13.42 16.45
C TYR A 447 12.08 13.73 16.80
N ASP A 448 12.67 14.67 16.05
CA ASP A 448 13.94 15.34 16.34
C ASP A 448 13.74 16.83 16.06
N LEU A 449 14.13 17.70 17.00
CA LEU A 449 13.85 19.14 16.95
C LEU A 449 14.51 19.82 15.74
N ASP A 450 15.77 19.50 15.47
CA ASP A 450 16.52 20.15 14.37
C ASP A 450 16.03 19.67 13.00
N VAL A 451 15.64 18.41 12.89
CA VAL A 451 15.01 17.84 11.70
C VAL A 451 13.67 18.51 11.47
N ASP A 452 12.83 18.61 12.49
CA ASP A 452 11.48 19.20 12.39
C ASP A 452 11.53 20.67 11.97
N LYS A 453 12.45 21.48 12.57
CA LYS A 453 12.70 22.86 12.17
C LYS A 453 13.09 23.00 10.69
N LYS A 454 13.98 22.14 10.17
CA LYS A 454 14.44 22.18 8.77
C LYS A 454 13.34 21.79 7.81
N ILE A 455 12.57 20.75 8.13
CA ILE A 455 11.45 20.32 7.31
C ILE A 455 10.35 21.39 7.31
N PHE A 456 10.06 21.98 8.46
CA PHE A 456 9.09 23.06 8.58
C PHE A 456 9.52 24.29 7.76
N LYS A 457 10.80 24.67 7.82
CA LYS A 457 11.36 25.73 6.97
C LYS A 457 11.13 25.47 5.49
N ARG A 458 11.42 24.24 5.03
CA ARG A 458 11.18 23.86 3.63
C ARG A 458 9.69 24.03 3.27
N MET A 459 8.78 23.54 4.11
CA MET A 459 7.35 23.66 3.85
C MET A 459 6.87 25.12 3.79
N LEU A 460 7.37 25.98 4.70
CA LEU A 460 7.04 27.42 4.68
C LEU A 460 7.59 28.12 3.44
N THR A 461 8.82 27.76 3.03
CA THR A 461 9.46 28.33 1.84
C THR A 461 8.73 27.93 0.57
N ASP A 462 8.30 26.66 0.46
CA ASP A 462 7.50 26.19 -0.67
C ASP A 462 6.20 26.98 -0.78
N ALA A 463 5.45 27.12 0.32
CA ALA A 463 4.18 27.84 0.33
C ALA A 463 4.34 29.36 0.05
N ALA A 464 5.46 29.96 0.44
CA ALA A 464 5.76 31.36 0.16
C ALA A 464 5.98 31.62 -1.34
N ALA A 465 6.40 30.60 -2.10
CA ALA A 465 6.64 30.65 -3.53
C ALA A 465 5.40 30.33 -4.39
N PHE A 466 4.26 29.97 -3.82
CA PHE A 466 3.05 29.61 -4.57
C PHE A 466 2.47 30.83 -5.30
N ASN A 467 1.84 30.55 -6.43
CA ASN A 467 1.10 31.56 -7.19
C ASN A 467 0.07 32.30 -6.32
N PRO A 468 -0.22 33.58 -6.63
CA PRO A 468 -1.13 34.40 -5.82
C PRO A 468 -2.52 33.80 -5.54
N ASN A 469 -3.06 33.00 -6.46
CA ASN A 469 -4.34 32.30 -6.31
C ASN A 469 -4.27 31.04 -5.44
N GLN A 470 -3.06 30.54 -5.13
CA GLN A 470 -2.84 29.34 -4.32
C GLN A 470 -2.21 29.65 -2.95
N LYS A 471 -2.35 30.86 -2.46
CA LYS A 471 -1.73 31.32 -1.22
C LYS A 471 -2.18 30.53 0.00
N VAL A 472 -1.21 30.23 0.88
CA VAL A 472 -1.45 29.76 2.25
C VAL A 472 -1.46 30.99 3.16
N THR A 473 -2.64 31.37 3.64
CA THR A 473 -2.87 32.62 4.38
C THR A 473 -1.97 32.75 5.61
N ALA A 474 -1.77 31.66 6.36
CA ALA A 474 -0.91 31.62 7.54
C ALA A 474 0.56 31.96 7.17
N VAL A 475 1.06 31.43 6.04
CA VAL A 475 2.44 31.70 5.57
C VAL A 475 2.56 33.13 5.04
N ASN A 476 1.56 33.62 4.31
CA ASN A 476 1.58 35.01 3.83
C ASN A 476 1.59 36.04 4.96
N LYS A 477 0.86 35.79 6.06
CA LYS A 477 0.93 36.65 7.26
C LYS A 477 2.34 36.75 7.85
N ILE A 478 3.17 35.71 7.67
CA ILE A 478 4.56 35.69 8.12
C ILE A 478 5.43 36.46 7.12
N THR A 479 5.38 36.09 5.84
CA THR A 479 6.27 36.65 4.81
C THR A 479 6.01 38.11 4.48
N SER A 480 4.81 38.64 4.74
CA SER A 480 4.48 40.07 4.58
C SER A 480 5.11 41.00 5.62
N LYS A 481 5.73 40.44 6.68
CA LYS A 481 6.36 41.24 7.76
C LYS A 481 7.78 41.76 7.43
N GLY A 482 8.33 41.42 6.28
CA GLY A 482 9.66 41.85 5.88
C GLY A 482 9.94 41.65 4.39
N THR A 483 11.01 42.25 3.89
CA THR A 483 11.41 42.20 2.47
C THR A 483 12.15 40.92 2.10
N ASN A 484 12.75 40.21 3.09
CA ASN A 484 13.44 38.95 2.88
C ASN A 484 12.63 37.79 3.53
N SER A 485 11.92 37.05 2.71
CA SER A 485 11.07 35.94 3.16
C SER A 485 11.83 34.89 3.99
N ASN A 486 13.05 34.54 3.62
CA ASN A 486 13.84 33.53 4.33
C ASN A 486 14.19 33.99 5.76
N THR A 487 14.61 35.25 5.93
CA THR A 487 14.92 35.79 7.26
C THR A 487 13.68 35.81 8.17
N VAL A 488 12.54 36.19 7.61
CA VAL A 488 11.27 36.28 8.37
C VAL A 488 10.78 34.86 8.74
N ILE A 489 10.93 33.88 7.84
CA ILE A 489 10.61 32.49 8.12
C ILE A 489 11.53 31.94 9.22
N ASP A 490 12.84 32.20 9.18
CA ASP A 490 13.77 31.74 10.23
C ASP A 490 13.40 32.34 11.58
N GLN A 491 13.12 33.63 11.66
CA GLN A 491 12.66 34.29 12.89
C GLN A 491 11.34 33.69 13.39
N PHE A 492 10.41 33.41 12.50
CA PHE A 492 9.15 32.79 12.87
C PHE A 492 9.36 31.39 13.45
N ILE A 493 10.23 30.56 12.86
CA ILE A 493 10.53 29.22 13.37
C ILE A 493 11.13 29.27 14.78
N GLU A 494 12.10 30.17 15.02
CA GLU A 494 12.67 30.32 16.35
C GLU A 494 11.63 30.81 17.38
N ASN A 495 10.76 31.72 16.99
CA ASN A 495 9.72 32.26 17.89
C ASN A 495 8.55 31.28 18.12
N SER A 496 8.26 30.40 17.15
CA SER A 496 7.16 29.42 17.27
C SER A 496 7.67 28.07 17.81
N ILE A 497 8.53 27.36 17.07
CA ILE A 497 9.05 26.05 17.48
C ILE A 497 10.12 26.20 18.57
N GLY A 498 11.07 27.14 18.41
CA GLY A 498 12.18 27.34 19.32
C GLY A 498 11.74 27.65 20.76
N LEU A 499 10.69 28.46 20.91
CA LEU A 499 10.14 28.86 22.23
C LEU A 499 8.97 27.96 22.69
N SER A 500 8.40 27.12 21.83
CA SER A 500 7.27 26.26 22.19
C SER A 500 7.67 25.22 23.24
N LYS A 501 6.82 25.05 24.26
CA LYS A 501 6.94 23.95 25.22
C LYS A 501 6.50 22.61 24.65
N LEU A 502 5.84 22.60 23.49
CA LEU A 502 5.44 21.36 22.80
C LEU A 502 6.64 20.54 22.31
N LYS A 503 7.84 21.12 22.22
CA LYS A 503 9.07 20.38 21.92
C LYS A 503 9.50 19.41 23.02
N ASP A 504 8.97 19.56 24.23
CA ASP A 504 9.23 18.71 25.39
C ASP A 504 8.06 17.76 25.63
N GLU A 505 8.22 16.50 25.23
CA GLU A 505 7.22 15.45 25.41
C GLU A 505 6.81 15.29 26.88
N SER A 506 7.77 15.34 27.81
CA SER A 506 7.50 15.19 29.26
C SER A 506 6.61 16.32 29.77
N TYR A 507 6.87 17.57 29.36
CA TYR A 507 5.99 18.68 29.67
C TYR A 507 4.57 18.46 29.14
N VAL A 508 4.44 18.03 27.88
CA VAL A 508 3.13 17.80 27.26
C VAL A 508 2.37 16.71 28.01
N MET A 509 2.98 15.56 28.26
CA MET A 509 2.32 14.40 28.87
C MET A 509 1.96 14.61 30.34
N ASN A 510 2.81 15.32 31.11
CA ASN A 510 2.71 15.39 32.57
C ASN A 510 2.18 16.73 33.09
N SER A 511 2.38 17.83 32.33
CA SER A 511 1.98 19.18 32.76
C SER A 511 0.82 19.73 31.94
N LEU A 512 0.90 19.71 30.62
CA LEU A 512 -0.13 20.24 29.73
C LEU A 512 -1.40 19.39 29.76
N LEU A 513 -1.26 18.05 29.69
CA LEU A 513 -2.38 17.10 29.73
C LEU A 513 -2.74 16.64 31.15
N LYS A 514 -2.59 17.53 32.13
CA LYS A 514 -2.94 17.27 33.53
C LYS A 514 -4.41 17.56 33.84
N SER A 515 -5.01 18.56 33.19
CA SER A 515 -6.38 19.02 33.48
C SER A 515 -6.97 19.75 32.28
N PRO A 516 -8.31 19.90 32.22
CA PRO A 516 -8.98 20.78 31.25
C PRO A 516 -8.42 22.20 31.25
N LYS A 517 -8.16 22.74 32.46
CA LYS A 517 -7.67 24.10 32.63
C LYS A 517 -6.27 24.29 32.03
N SER A 518 -5.35 23.35 32.25
CA SER A 518 -3.99 23.46 31.71
C SER A 518 -3.95 23.47 30.17
N ILE A 519 -4.88 22.74 29.51
CA ILE A 519 -5.04 22.80 28.06
C ILE A 519 -5.68 24.12 27.62
N ALA A 520 -6.74 24.54 28.30
CA ALA A 520 -7.44 25.77 27.97
C ALA A 520 -6.54 27.02 28.06
N ASP A 521 -5.71 27.09 29.11
CA ASP A 521 -4.80 28.21 29.36
C ASP A 521 -3.54 28.20 28.48
N TYR A 522 -3.20 27.07 27.84
CA TYR A 522 -2.01 26.97 27.01
C TYR A 522 -2.22 27.60 25.64
N ASN A 523 -1.27 28.47 25.27
CA ASN A 523 -1.21 29.09 23.96
C ASN A 523 0.24 29.43 23.61
N ASP A 524 0.61 29.25 22.34
CA ASP A 524 1.92 29.66 21.81
C ASP A 524 1.85 29.94 20.30
N GLY A 525 2.96 30.40 19.73
CA GLY A 525 3.03 30.77 18.32
C GLY A 525 2.75 29.62 17.36
N LEU A 526 3.07 28.37 17.76
CA LEU A 526 2.84 27.19 16.90
C LEU A 526 1.35 26.77 16.89
N LEU A 527 0.68 26.82 18.06
CA LEU A 527 -0.76 26.58 18.13
C LEU A 527 -1.54 27.62 17.33
N LEU A 528 -1.16 28.92 17.41
CA LEU A 528 -1.81 29.99 16.65
C LEU A 528 -1.62 29.80 15.12
N PHE A 529 -0.42 29.42 14.71
CA PHE A 529 -0.14 29.13 13.29
C PHE A 529 -0.98 27.96 12.80
N GLU A 530 -1.10 26.89 13.60
CA GLU A 530 -1.94 25.74 13.26
C GLU A 530 -3.42 26.13 13.16
N GLN A 531 -3.94 26.96 14.06
CA GLN A 531 -5.31 27.48 14.00
C GLN A 531 -5.57 28.25 12.71
N ASP A 532 -4.62 29.10 12.25
CA ASP A 532 -4.75 29.79 10.97
C ASP A 532 -4.81 28.82 9.78
N ILE A 533 -4.01 27.74 9.80
CA ILE A 533 -4.08 26.68 8.78
C ILE A 533 -5.42 25.96 8.82
N ALA A 534 -5.84 25.50 10.00
CA ALA A 534 -7.10 24.78 10.19
C ALA A 534 -8.31 25.62 9.76
N LYS A 535 -8.27 26.93 10.03
CA LYS A 535 -9.29 27.89 9.59
C LYS A 535 -9.38 27.92 8.06
N GLN A 536 -8.25 28.08 7.35
CA GLN A 536 -8.25 28.13 5.89
C GLN A 536 -8.71 26.79 5.27
N ILE A 537 -8.28 25.65 5.83
CA ILE A 537 -8.77 24.32 5.39
C ILE A 537 -10.30 24.23 5.54
N THR A 538 -10.85 24.75 6.66
CA THR A 538 -12.29 24.77 6.91
C THR A 538 -13.02 25.68 5.92
N GLU A 539 -12.48 26.86 5.60
CA GLU A 539 -13.03 27.79 4.62
C GLU A 539 -13.05 27.21 3.20
N LEU A 540 -12.03 26.43 2.83
CA LEU A 540 -11.93 25.78 1.51
C LEU A 540 -12.75 24.48 1.42
N LYS A 541 -13.19 23.93 2.54
CA LYS A 541 -13.86 22.63 2.57
C LYS A 541 -15.12 22.54 1.70
N PRO A 542 -16.04 23.53 1.67
CA PRO A 542 -17.23 23.44 0.83
C PRO A 542 -16.90 23.27 -0.66
N GLU A 543 -15.93 24.04 -1.17
CA GLU A 543 -15.50 23.94 -2.57
C GLU A 543 -14.82 22.61 -2.85
N LYS A 544 -13.99 22.13 -1.93
CA LYS A 544 -13.37 20.80 -2.03
C LYS A 544 -14.43 19.69 -2.05
N ASP A 545 -15.41 19.74 -1.14
CA ASP A 545 -16.49 18.76 -1.08
C ASP A 545 -17.32 18.76 -2.38
N ARG A 546 -17.57 19.93 -2.97
CA ARG A 546 -18.24 20.05 -4.27
C ARG A 546 -17.42 19.43 -5.39
N ARG A 547 -16.11 19.70 -5.45
CA ARG A 547 -15.18 19.09 -6.45
C ARG A 547 -15.13 17.57 -6.31
N ASP A 548 -15.02 17.05 -5.07
CA ASP A 548 -14.95 15.62 -4.79
C ASP A 548 -16.28 14.93 -5.17
N GLY A 549 -17.41 15.56 -4.88
CA GLY A 549 -18.74 15.06 -5.28
C GLY A 549 -18.93 15.04 -6.78
N LEU A 550 -18.50 16.10 -7.47
CA LEU A 550 -18.57 16.16 -8.93
C LEU A 550 -17.64 15.13 -9.58
N LEU A 551 -16.40 14.97 -9.06
CA LEU A 551 -15.47 13.97 -9.53
C LEU A 551 -16.03 12.54 -9.37
N ASN A 552 -16.64 12.23 -8.22
CA ASN A 552 -17.29 10.93 -7.99
C ASN A 552 -18.36 10.64 -9.05
N LYS A 553 -19.23 11.61 -9.33
CA LYS A 553 -20.29 11.46 -10.34
C LYS A 553 -19.72 11.29 -11.75
N LEU A 554 -18.81 12.19 -12.16
CA LEU A 554 -18.22 12.16 -13.51
C LEU A 554 -17.41 10.88 -13.77
N MET A 555 -16.72 10.33 -12.76
CA MET A 555 -16.00 9.06 -12.92
C MET A 555 -16.96 7.89 -13.09
N GLY A 556 -18.09 7.86 -12.38
CA GLY A 556 -19.14 6.86 -12.61
C GLY A 556 -19.71 6.93 -14.03
N ASP A 557 -19.99 8.14 -14.49
CA ASP A 557 -20.49 8.38 -15.86
C ASP A 557 -19.43 8.00 -16.92
N TYR A 558 -18.15 8.32 -16.68
CA TYR A 558 -17.04 7.95 -17.55
C TYR A 558 -16.91 6.43 -17.73
N VAL A 559 -16.95 5.66 -16.64
CA VAL A 559 -16.93 4.19 -16.71
C VAL A 559 -18.16 3.66 -17.43
N ASN A 560 -19.36 4.19 -17.19
CA ASN A 560 -20.59 3.78 -17.88
C ASN A 560 -20.52 3.99 -19.41
N VAL A 561 -19.95 5.12 -19.86
CA VAL A 561 -19.75 5.39 -21.29
C VAL A 561 -18.71 4.45 -21.88
N LYS A 562 -17.61 4.22 -21.16
CA LYS A 562 -16.52 3.34 -21.58
C LYS A 562 -17.00 1.91 -21.79
N GLU A 563 -17.82 1.37 -20.89
CA GLU A 563 -18.43 0.04 -21.04
C GLU A 563 -19.32 -0.05 -22.30
N LYS A 564 -20.17 0.96 -22.53
CA LYS A 564 -21.03 1.02 -23.74
C LYS A 564 -20.22 1.10 -25.03
N PHE A 565 -19.11 1.86 -25.02
CA PHE A 565 -18.22 2.01 -26.16
C PHE A 565 -17.49 0.71 -26.48
N MET A 566 -16.86 0.10 -25.46
CA MET A 566 -16.05 -1.10 -25.66
C MET A 566 -16.87 -2.39 -25.69
N LYS A 567 -18.16 -2.34 -25.34
CA LYS A 567 -19.04 -3.51 -25.19
C LYS A 567 -18.40 -4.64 -24.35
N LYS A 568 -17.72 -4.26 -23.32
CA LYS A 568 -16.93 -5.12 -22.44
C LYS A 568 -17.10 -4.68 -20.99
N ASP A 569 -17.30 -5.65 -20.10
CA ASP A 569 -17.18 -5.40 -18.65
C ASP A 569 -15.73 -5.18 -18.29
N PHE A 570 -15.48 -4.30 -17.34
CA PHE A 570 -14.14 -4.00 -16.82
C PHE A 570 -13.94 -4.62 -15.44
N ILE A 571 -12.68 -4.90 -15.13
CA ILE A 571 -12.26 -5.27 -13.79
C ILE A 571 -12.10 -3.99 -13.00
N PRO A 572 -12.79 -3.83 -11.86
CA PRO A 572 -12.65 -2.63 -11.05
C PRO A 572 -11.21 -2.47 -10.51
N ASP A 573 -10.79 -1.22 -10.37
CA ASP A 573 -9.52 -0.86 -9.74
C ASP A 573 -9.35 -1.55 -8.38
N ALA A 574 -8.12 -1.92 -8.03
CA ALA A 574 -7.81 -2.47 -6.72
C ALA A 574 -8.15 -1.44 -5.62
N ASN A 575 -8.65 -1.92 -4.48
CA ASN A 575 -9.16 -1.10 -3.38
C ASN A 575 -9.02 -1.78 -2.01
N SER A 576 -7.98 -2.58 -1.82
CA SER A 576 -7.69 -3.35 -0.60
C SER A 576 -8.65 -4.50 -0.31
N THR A 577 -9.49 -4.89 -1.28
CA THR A 577 -10.32 -6.10 -1.18
C THR A 577 -9.60 -7.31 -1.76
N LEU A 578 -10.04 -8.53 -1.34
CA LEU A 578 -9.41 -9.77 -1.78
C LEU A 578 -9.59 -9.99 -3.29
N ARG A 579 -8.49 -10.28 -3.98
CA ARG A 579 -8.41 -10.44 -5.43
C ARG A 579 -7.60 -11.65 -5.84
N LEU A 580 -7.90 -12.18 -7.02
CA LEU A 580 -7.07 -13.14 -7.75
C LEU A 580 -6.25 -12.41 -8.81
N THR A 581 -4.98 -12.76 -8.95
CA THR A 581 -4.18 -12.47 -10.14
C THR A 581 -3.41 -13.72 -10.55
N TYR A 582 -3.19 -13.92 -11.84
CA TYR A 582 -2.51 -15.11 -12.37
C TYR A 582 -1.56 -14.75 -13.51
N GLY A 583 -0.63 -15.64 -13.79
CA GLY A 583 0.38 -15.46 -14.83
C GLY A 583 1.36 -16.62 -14.87
N TYR A 584 2.60 -16.34 -15.28
CA TYR A 584 3.63 -17.33 -15.50
C TYR A 584 4.98 -16.85 -14.99
N VAL A 585 5.82 -17.78 -14.59
CA VAL A 585 7.21 -17.49 -14.21
C VAL A 585 7.99 -17.14 -15.47
N ARG A 586 8.40 -15.89 -15.63
CA ARG A 586 9.05 -15.37 -16.83
C ARG A 586 10.07 -14.29 -16.58
N GLY A 587 11.18 -14.35 -17.29
CA GLY A 587 12.07 -13.22 -17.47
C GLY A 587 11.50 -12.16 -18.41
N TYR A 588 12.28 -11.12 -18.70
CA TYR A 588 11.89 -10.05 -19.62
C TYR A 588 13.11 -9.30 -20.18
N TRP A 589 12.90 -8.60 -21.27
CA TRP A 589 13.88 -7.65 -21.81
C TRP A 589 13.74 -6.31 -21.12
N ALA A 590 14.69 -5.98 -20.25
CA ALA A 590 14.66 -4.73 -19.49
C ALA A 590 15.11 -3.52 -20.32
N ALA A 591 15.95 -3.78 -21.33
CA ALA A 591 16.43 -2.79 -22.30
C ALA A 591 16.96 -3.53 -23.53
N ASP A 592 17.42 -2.79 -24.56
CA ASP A 592 18.11 -3.37 -25.69
C ASP A 592 19.33 -4.20 -25.22
N ALA A 593 19.46 -5.41 -25.74
CA ALA A 593 20.51 -6.39 -25.39
C ALA A 593 20.57 -6.78 -23.88
N SER A 594 19.56 -6.49 -23.08
CA SER A 594 19.54 -6.76 -21.63
C SER A 594 18.36 -7.64 -21.26
N TYR A 595 18.58 -8.96 -21.19
CA TYR A 595 17.57 -9.93 -20.75
C TYR A 595 17.71 -10.26 -19.26
N MET A 596 16.65 -10.09 -18.51
CA MET A 596 16.54 -10.44 -17.09
C MET A 596 15.99 -11.86 -16.93
N ARG A 597 16.85 -12.79 -16.47
CA ARG A 597 16.43 -14.17 -16.17
C ARG A 597 15.47 -14.21 -14.98
N PRO A 598 14.55 -15.19 -14.94
CA PRO A 598 13.51 -15.22 -13.92
C PRO A 598 13.96 -15.68 -12.53
N TYR A 599 15.17 -16.16 -12.33
CA TYR A 599 15.66 -16.62 -11.04
C TYR A 599 16.97 -15.94 -10.63
N THR A 600 17.05 -15.61 -9.33
CA THR A 600 18.30 -15.30 -8.62
C THR A 600 18.67 -16.46 -7.69
N THR A 601 19.93 -16.58 -7.31
CA THR A 601 20.43 -17.65 -6.45
C THR A 601 21.33 -17.13 -5.34
N VAL A 602 21.69 -17.98 -4.39
CA VAL A 602 22.61 -17.65 -3.29
C VAL A 602 23.95 -17.17 -3.81
N LYS A 603 24.43 -17.67 -4.97
CA LYS A 603 25.62 -17.15 -5.63
C LYS A 603 25.59 -15.64 -5.81
N GLY A 604 24.43 -15.08 -6.23
CA GLY A 604 24.28 -13.65 -6.43
C GLY A 604 24.34 -12.84 -5.13
N ILE A 605 23.97 -13.42 -3.97
CA ILE A 605 24.19 -12.81 -2.65
C ILE A 605 25.70 -12.63 -2.43
N LEU A 606 26.48 -13.69 -2.67
CA LEU A 606 27.92 -13.68 -2.49
C LEU A 606 28.60 -12.69 -3.44
N GLU A 607 28.20 -12.67 -4.72
CA GLU A 607 28.72 -11.73 -5.73
C GLU A 607 28.48 -10.27 -5.32
N LYS A 608 27.27 -9.90 -4.89
CA LYS A 608 26.95 -8.56 -4.42
C LYS A 608 27.72 -8.19 -3.15
N GLY A 609 27.93 -9.13 -2.25
CA GLY A 609 28.72 -8.92 -1.02
C GLY A 609 30.17 -8.53 -1.27
N THR A 610 30.76 -8.86 -2.45
CA THR A 610 32.11 -8.43 -2.79
C THR A 610 32.25 -6.95 -3.12
N THR A 611 31.14 -6.25 -3.30
CA THR A 611 31.14 -4.81 -3.68
C THR A 611 31.54 -3.87 -2.55
N GLY A 612 31.53 -4.35 -1.30
CA GLY A 612 31.80 -3.52 -0.11
C GLY A 612 30.67 -2.57 0.28
N ASN A 613 29.52 -2.59 -0.41
CA ASN A 613 28.35 -1.82 -0.03
C ASN A 613 27.69 -2.47 1.19
N PRO A 614 27.44 -1.72 2.29
CA PRO A 614 26.82 -2.23 3.52
C PRO A 614 25.44 -2.89 3.30
N ASP A 615 24.67 -2.45 2.30
CA ASP A 615 23.37 -3.04 1.94
C ASP A 615 23.48 -4.51 1.50
N PHE A 616 24.66 -4.95 1.06
CA PHE A 616 24.93 -6.31 0.59
C PHE A 616 25.67 -7.17 1.62
N GLY A 617 25.65 -6.78 2.91
CA GLY A 617 26.11 -7.64 3.98
C GLY A 617 25.24 -8.89 4.12
N TYR A 618 25.85 -10.04 4.43
CA TYR A 618 25.15 -11.32 4.65
C TYR A 618 25.79 -12.10 5.81
N PRO A 619 25.01 -12.97 6.51
CA PRO A 619 25.55 -13.83 7.55
C PRO A 619 26.62 -14.78 6.99
N ALA A 620 27.73 -14.93 7.71
CA ALA A 620 28.86 -15.77 7.28
C ALA A 620 28.48 -17.24 6.99
N GLN A 621 27.41 -17.72 7.67
CA GLN A 621 26.86 -19.07 7.45
C GLN A 621 26.39 -19.29 6.01
N ILE A 622 25.87 -18.26 5.32
CA ILE A 622 25.44 -18.36 3.91
C ILE A 622 26.64 -18.79 3.03
N LYS A 623 27.78 -18.12 3.20
CA LYS A 623 28.98 -18.46 2.45
C LYS A 623 29.50 -19.86 2.79
N ALA A 624 29.55 -20.20 4.07
CA ALA A 624 30.03 -21.51 4.53
C ALA A 624 29.19 -22.66 3.95
N LEU A 625 27.87 -22.53 3.99
CA LEU A 625 26.93 -23.53 3.42
C LEU A 625 27.05 -23.62 1.90
N TRP A 626 27.24 -22.49 1.21
CA TRP A 626 27.39 -22.46 -0.24
C TRP A 626 28.71 -23.07 -0.70
N ASP A 627 29.83 -22.78 -0.01
CA ASP A 627 31.16 -23.37 -0.30
C ASP A 627 31.12 -24.89 -0.08
N ALA A 628 30.43 -25.36 0.96
CA ALA A 628 30.22 -26.77 1.26
C ALA A 628 29.18 -27.43 0.33
N LYS A 629 28.48 -26.67 -0.51
CA LYS A 629 27.32 -27.13 -1.31
C LYS A 629 26.22 -27.80 -0.47
N ASP A 630 26.08 -27.38 0.79
CA ASP A 630 25.06 -27.91 1.67
C ASP A 630 23.70 -27.21 1.40
N PHE A 631 23.18 -27.51 0.22
CA PHE A 631 21.89 -27.01 -0.22
C PHE A 631 20.69 -27.85 0.28
N GLY A 632 20.96 -29.05 0.79
CA GLY A 632 19.92 -30.03 1.14
C GLY A 632 19.02 -30.33 -0.07
N PRO A 633 17.71 -30.56 0.16
CA PRO A 633 16.75 -30.81 -0.93
C PRO A 633 16.31 -29.54 -1.66
N TYR A 634 16.83 -28.36 -1.28
CA TYR A 634 16.31 -27.05 -1.72
C TYR A 634 17.00 -26.49 -2.97
N ALA A 635 18.03 -27.17 -3.51
CA ALA A 635 18.67 -26.76 -4.77
C ALA A 635 17.72 -26.90 -5.96
N LYS A 636 17.71 -25.89 -6.83
CA LYS A 636 17.11 -25.99 -8.16
C LYS A 636 18.13 -26.69 -9.10
N LYS A 637 17.76 -27.87 -9.60
CA LYS A 637 18.70 -28.80 -10.29
C LYS A 637 19.41 -28.17 -11.48
N ASP A 638 18.71 -27.43 -12.32
CA ASP A 638 19.24 -26.77 -13.50
C ASP A 638 20.13 -25.55 -13.18
N LEU A 639 20.01 -24.97 -11.97
CA LEU A 639 20.87 -23.88 -11.49
C LEU A 639 22.03 -24.39 -10.63
N ASN A 640 21.94 -25.62 -10.10
CA ASN A 640 22.87 -26.23 -9.13
C ASN A 640 23.15 -25.30 -7.93
N ASP A 641 22.10 -24.60 -7.47
CA ASP A 641 22.15 -23.62 -6.38
C ASP A 641 20.77 -23.46 -5.75
N VAL A 642 20.66 -22.81 -4.58
CA VAL A 642 19.40 -22.46 -3.95
C VAL A 642 18.86 -21.20 -4.59
N PRO A 643 17.67 -21.23 -5.22
CA PRO A 643 17.04 -20.04 -5.78
C PRO A 643 16.53 -19.14 -4.65
N VAL A 644 16.83 -17.83 -4.71
CA VAL A 644 16.46 -16.84 -3.68
C VAL A 644 15.11 -16.16 -4.01
N ALA A 645 15.01 -15.65 -5.23
CA ALA A 645 13.81 -14.97 -5.70
C ALA A 645 13.52 -15.31 -7.15
N PHE A 646 12.27 -15.09 -7.57
CA PHE A 646 11.88 -15.29 -8.95
C PHE A 646 10.90 -14.23 -9.45
N LEU A 647 10.90 -14.05 -10.79
CA LEU A 647 10.02 -13.15 -11.53
C LEU A 647 8.81 -13.88 -12.09
N TYR A 648 7.72 -13.19 -12.16
CA TYR A 648 6.49 -13.61 -12.85
C TYR A 648 5.72 -12.38 -13.36
N ASN A 649 4.91 -12.58 -14.40
CA ASN A 649 4.20 -11.51 -15.09
C ASN A 649 2.83 -11.18 -14.52
N MET A 650 2.50 -11.65 -13.31
CA MET A 650 1.25 -11.32 -12.66
C MET A 650 1.13 -9.82 -12.36
N ASP A 651 -0.10 -9.35 -12.43
CA ASP A 651 -0.45 -7.99 -12.08
C ASP A 651 -0.56 -7.82 -10.55
N THR A 652 0.31 -7.00 -9.96
CA THR A 652 0.33 -6.75 -8.52
C THR A 652 0.47 -5.26 -8.21
N THR A 653 0.05 -4.86 -7.01
CA THR A 653 0.29 -3.52 -6.45
C THR A 653 0.58 -3.60 -4.96
N GLY A 654 0.88 -2.47 -4.31
CA GLY A 654 1.05 -2.39 -2.85
C GLY A 654 -0.15 -3.03 -2.14
N GLY A 655 0.11 -3.82 -1.08
CA GLY A 655 -0.89 -4.66 -0.41
C GLY A 655 -0.82 -6.14 -0.83
N ASN A 656 -0.32 -6.46 -2.04
CA ASN A 656 0.06 -7.83 -2.40
C ASN A 656 1.32 -8.33 -1.68
N SER A 657 2.02 -7.48 -0.96
CA SER A 657 3.13 -7.91 -0.07
C SER A 657 2.64 -9.01 0.88
N GLY A 658 3.38 -10.13 0.94
CA GLY A 658 3.04 -11.31 1.73
C GLY A 658 2.02 -12.26 1.09
N SER A 659 1.50 -11.93 -0.09
CA SER A 659 0.58 -12.83 -0.81
C SER A 659 1.27 -14.16 -1.15
N PRO A 660 0.59 -15.30 -0.92
CA PRO A 660 1.10 -16.60 -1.32
C PRO A 660 1.14 -16.72 -2.83
N ILE A 661 2.30 -17.08 -3.38
CA ILE A 661 2.40 -17.48 -4.77
C ILE A 661 2.12 -18.98 -4.82
N MET A 662 1.11 -19.37 -5.56
CA MET A 662 0.65 -20.76 -5.67
C MET A 662 0.89 -21.29 -7.06
N ASN A 663 1.22 -22.58 -7.16
CA ASN A 663 1.32 -23.30 -8.43
C ASN A 663 -0.07 -23.70 -8.96
N ALA A 664 -0.10 -24.32 -10.13
CA ALA A 664 -1.34 -24.78 -10.77
C ALA A 664 -2.22 -25.71 -9.90
N LYS A 665 -1.70 -26.29 -8.81
CA LYS A 665 -2.40 -27.16 -7.87
C LYS A 665 -2.82 -26.45 -6.59
N GLY A 666 -2.65 -25.12 -6.49
CA GLY A 666 -2.96 -24.36 -5.27
C GLY A 666 -1.97 -24.58 -4.13
N GLU A 667 -0.77 -25.08 -4.40
CA GLU A 667 0.28 -25.31 -3.41
C GLU A 667 1.19 -24.08 -3.34
N LEU A 668 1.59 -23.66 -2.12
CA LEU A 668 2.48 -22.52 -1.87
C LEU A 668 3.89 -22.83 -2.38
N ILE A 669 4.42 -21.96 -3.25
CA ILE A 669 5.76 -22.07 -3.86
C ILE A 669 6.62 -20.82 -3.68
N GLY A 670 6.08 -19.77 -3.06
CA GLY A 670 6.80 -18.54 -2.79
C GLY A 670 5.90 -17.48 -2.15
N VAL A 671 6.49 -16.34 -1.80
CA VAL A 671 5.81 -15.20 -1.18
C VAL A 671 6.11 -13.94 -1.99
N ASN A 672 5.06 -13.28 -2.48
CA ASN A 672 5.19 -12.02 -3.20
C ASN A 672 5.68 -10.91 -2.27
N PHE A 673 6.64 -10.08 -2.71
CA PHE A 673 7.10 -8.99 -1.87
C PHE A 673 7.36 -7.67 -2.61
N ASP A 674 7.66 -7.70 -3.93
CA ASP A 674 8.04 -6.50 -4.66
C ASP A 674 7.71 -6.61 -6.16
N ARG A 675 8.07 -5.58 -6.93
CA ARG A 675 7.99 -5.52 -8.39
C ARG A 675 9.30 -5.00 -8.97
N ALA A 676 9.63 -5.37 -10.20
CA ALA A 676 10.72 -4.75 -10.96
C ALA A 676 10.41 -3.27 -11.22
N TYR A 677 11.46 -2.44 -11.35
CA TYR A 677 11.32 -0.97 -11.43
C TYR A 677 10.38 -0.50 -12.54
N GLY A 678 10.42 -1.15 -13.71
CA GLY A 678 9.48 -0.86 -14.80
C GLY A 678 8.02 -1.14 -14.46
N ALA A 679 7.74 -2.05 -13.52
CA ALA A 679 6.39 -2.39 -13.09
C ALA A 679 5.82 -1.44 -12.02
N THR A 680 6.56 -0.41 -11.57
CA THR A 680 6.02 0.60 -10.66
C THR A 680 4.84 1.35 -11.25
N ILE A 681 4.76 1.44 -12.59
CA ILE A 681 3.64 2.04 -13.33
C ILE A 681 2.36 1.20 -13.33
N ASN A 682 2.39 -0.07 -12.87
CA ASN A 682 1.21 -0.96 -12.87
C ASN A 682 -0.01 -0.37 -12.17
N ASP A 683 0.16 0.60 -11.28
CA ASP A 683 -0.96 1.26 -10.63
C ASP A 683 -1.81 2.07 -11.64
N TYR A 684 -1.25 2.44 -12.80
CA TYR A 684 -1.92 3.16 -13.88
C TYR A 684 -2.15 2.32 -15.13
N ALA A 685 -1.19 1.46 -15.49
CA ALA A 685 -1.24 0.57 -16.64
C ALA A 685 -0.32 -0.63 -16.44
N TRP A 686 -0.82 -1.80 -16.78
CA TRP A 686 -0.05 -3.05 -16.80
C TRP A 686 0.25 -3.44 -18.25
N ASN A 687 1.43 -4.01 -18.49
CA ASN A 687 1.78 -4.57 -19.79
C ASN A 687 2.79 -5.72 -19.64
N GLU A 688 2.57 -6.80 -20.36
CA GLU A 688 3.41 -8.01 -20.36
C GLU A 688 4.90 -7.71 -20.65
N SER A 689 5.20 -6.72 -21.47
CA SER A 689 6.57 -6.44 -21.91
C SER A 689 7.49 -5.95 -20.79
N TYR A 690 6.94 -5.26 -19.76
CA TYR A 690 7.73 -4.67 -18.67
C TYR A 690 7.28 -5.05 -17.27
N SER A 691 6.05 -5.51 -17.12
CA SER A 691 5.50 -5.79 -15.78
C SER A 691 6.01 -7.11 -15.25
N ARG A 692 6.83 -7.06 -14.19
CA ARG A 692 7.28 -8.24 -13.44
C ARG A 692 7.12 -8.00 -11.96
N SER A 693 6.48 -8.95 -11.30
CA SER A 693 6.45 -9.05 -9.85
C SER A 693 7.55 -9.96 -9.34
N ILE A 694 7.95 -9.77 -8.09
CA ILE A 694 9.08 -10.48 -7.48
C ILE A 694 8.57 -11.23 -6.25
N GLY A 695 8.87 -12.52 -6.17
CA GLY A 695 8.59 -13.38 -5.03
C GLY A 695 9.83 -14.02 -4.45
N VAL A 696 9.84 -14.20 -3.13
CA VAL A 696 10.82 -15.07 -2.46
C VAL A 696 10.49 -16.52 -2.80
N ASP A 697 11.49 -17.28 -3.23
CA ASP A 697 11.32 -18.70 -3.52
C ASP A 697 11.14 -19.49 -2.23
N ILE A 698 10.18 -20.39 -2.18
CA ILE A 698 9.91 -21.23 -0.99
C ILE A 698 11.14 -22.07 -0.59
N ARG A 699 11.96 -22.47 -1.56
CA ARG A 699 13.19 -23.23 -1.29
C ARG A 699 14.20 -22.43 -0.49
N TYR A 700 14.30 -21.11 -0.73
CA TYR A 700 15.13 -20.21 0.08
C TYR A 700 14.59 -20.06 1.49
N VAL A 701 13.26 -19.86 1.62
CA VAL A 701 12.58 -19.79 2.93
C VAL A 701 12.91 -21.03 3.77
N LEU A 702 12.72 -22.22 3.20
CA LEU A 702 12.95 -23.48 3.89
C LEU A 702 14.46 -23.71 4.17
N TRP A 703 15.35 -23.35 3.24
CA TRP A 703 16.79 -23.48 3.40
C TRP A 703 17.31 -22.59 4.54
N VAL A 704 16.88 -21.32 4.58
CA VAL A 704 17.25 -20.39 5.67
C VAL A 704 16.72 -20.90 7.00
N ALA A 705 15.44 -21.23 7.09
CA ALA A 705 14.81 -21.69 8.32
C ALA A 705 15.48 -23.00 8.85
N SER A 706 15.82 -23.95 7.97
CA SER A 706 16.45 -25.22 8.37
C SER A 706 17.96 -25.10 8.61
N LYS A 707 18.71 -24.61 7.60
CA LYS A 707 20.18 -24.69 7.61
C LYS A 707 20.83 -23.57 8.43
N ILE A 708 20.25 -22.37 8.43
CA ILE A 708 20.81 -21.21 9.13
C ILE A 708 20.24 -21.10 10.54
N ASP A 709 18.92 -21.05 10.68
CA ASP A 709 18.24 -20.70 11.94
C ASP A 709 17.77 -21.91 12.75
N LYS A 710 17.94 -23.15 12.21
CA LYS A 710 17.59 -24.41 12.90
C LYS A 710 16.12 -24.49 13.38
N ALA A 711 15.22 -23.89 12.61
CA ALA A 711 13.78 -23.86 12.89
C ALA A 711 13.03 -25.02 12.22
N ASP A 712 13.59 -26.24 12.27
CA ASP A 712 13.03 -27.44 11.63
C ASP A 712 11.61 -27.79 12.15
N TYR A 713 11.26 -27.38 13.36
CA TYR A 713 9.93 -27.58 13.92
C TYR A 713 8.85 -26.82 13.12
N LEU A 714 9.14 -25.60 12.63
CA LEU A 714 8.22 -24.84 11.75
C LEU A 714 8.00 -25.56 10.42
N ILE A 715 9.09 -26.11 9.85
CA ILE A 715 9.01 -26.87 8.59
C ILE A 715 8.13 -28.11 8.78
N LYS A 716 8.27 -28.80 9.90
CA LYS A 716 7.42 -29.96 10.25
C LYS A 716 5.97 -29.55 10.47
N GLU A 717 5.71 -28.42 11.16
CA GLU A 717 4.37 -27.88 11.38
C GLU A 717 3.67 -27.58 10.05
N MET A 718 4.41 -27.05 9.05
CA MET A 718 3.90 -26.82 7.69
C MET A 718 3.68 -28.12 6.89
N GLY A 719 3.95 -29.30 7.47
CA GLY A 719 3.79 -30.59 6.81
C GLY A 719 4.85 -30.91 5.76
N VAL A 720 5.97 -30.19 5.74
CA VAL A 720 7.09 -30.45 4.82
C VAL A 720 8.00 -31.50 5.43
N LYS A 721 8.33 -32.53 4.65
CA LYS A 721 9.32 -33.56 5.03
C LYS A 721 10.71 -32.98 4.86
N LEU A 722 11.54 -33.11 5.90
CA LEU A 722 12.94 -32.69 5.94
C LEU A 722 13.86 -33.72 5.23
#